data_71834cc966b01a36e520b1ac68c59e0c
#
_entry.id   71834cc966b01a36e520b1ac68c59e0c
#
_cell.length_a   1.000
_cell.length_b   1.000
_cell.length_c   1.000
_cell.angle_alpha   90.00
_cell.angle_beta   90.00
_cell.angle_gamma   90.00
#
_symmetry.space_group_name_H-M   'P 1'
#
loop_
_entity.id
_entity.type
_entity.pdbx_description
1 polymer ?
#
loop_
_entity_poly.entity_id
_entity_poly.type
_entity_poly.pdbx_seq_one_letter_code
_entity_poly.pdbx_strand_id
1 'polypeptide(L)'
;MKHIKFIDNHGSFCVNRPENTSYLYFPLASEAGLKSSVTPVLGGDSKIDQDTFLLEPVSSENLHNNRSSRNFWIVKEGHIPYSVTGSSAQQEADRFTDRQEDSELTAGFMWQTLKRTSRELGLISTVTSFIPKSDNVEIMYVTVENQTDTVQKFTAYGAIPVYGRSADNIRDHRNVTSMLHRIETTEHGINVCPTMSFDERGHQPNHKIYYVNGCSGKGENPISYYPTVEDFIGEGGTYTHPRTVYEGYKGVPAHSLAAGKEAMGAFCFSSFTLAPGEKTDFILLSGIADSKEEIENIFEKYNTSDKVKNALEETRIYWKKQVNVDFHTQDPDFDSYMKWVSFQPFLRRLFGCSFLPHHDYGRGGRGWRDLWQDCLSLLLMNPQNVGAMIEKNYGGVRIDGTNATIIGDGDGNFIADRNGIARIWMDHALWPLITTSLYINQTGDIEILKKQVPYFKDAQTMRGTEIDTLWNDAYGNKQRTEDGQVYTGSVLEHILIQQLAAFYDVGVHNIYRLRGADWNDALDMAAENGESVAFTCAYAGNLHTLASILRLMESAGETSIPLSEEIEILLNDQTDMFDSVSEKKKILTEYAKSCRHNLSGRKKNFSLSTLAANLIQKSNWLTNHIRSQEWIDGKDNEEGWYNSYYDNHGEAVEGFHHEQVRMMLTGQVFSIMGNVATDAQIRKIVKSADHYLYRKEIGGYRLNTDFQELKFDMGRMFGFAYGEKENGAVFSHMAVMYANALYQRGFAKEGWKALRSLSDTALDFDTSHIYPGIPEYFRSDGRGMYHYLTGAASWYLFTMITEVFGVRGVFGNLLVHPKLLAEQFDEAGTASVSVTFAGKQFHVTYRNTDRKDYGSYHIAAADCDKTAIEIVEDSHIMISREFINNLSSDLHEITVTLA
;
A
#
# COMPACT_ATOMS: atom_id res chain seq x y z
N MET A 1 -9.52 13.88 26.32
CA MET A 1 -10.60 13.39 25.39
C MET A 1 -9.89 12.87 24.16
N LYS A 2 -10.18 11.67 23.69
CA LYS A 2 -9.58 11.18 22.43
C LYS A 2 -9.97 12.14 21.30
N HIS A 3 -9.01 12.63 20.50
CA HIS A 3 -9.28 13.53 19.38
C HIS A 3 -10.02 12.81 18.25
N ILE A 4 -9.69 11.53 18.00
CA ILE A 4 -10.42 10.65 17.08
C ILE A 4 -11.38 9.78 17.85
N LYS A 5 -12.63 9.69 17.36
CA LYS A 5 -13.66 8.78 17.88
C LYS A 5 -14.24 7.98 16.73
N PHE A 6 -14.27 6.67 16.87
CA PHE A 6 -15.10 5.84 16.00
C PHE A 6 -16.57 6.03 16.34
N ILE A 7 -17.40 6.16 15.33
CA ILE A 7 -18.84 6.47 15.46
C ILE A 7 -19.74 5.32 15.06
N ASP A 8 -19.17 4.28 14.49
CA ASP A 8 -19.82 3.02 14.15
C ASP A 8 -18.82 1.86 14.19
N ASN A 9 -19.31 0.63 14.01
CA ASN A 9 -18.49 -0.59 13.94
C ASN A 9 -17.94 -0.89 12.54
N HIS A 10 -17.98 0.08 11.62
CA HIS A 10 -17.48 -0.03 10.25
C HIS A 10 -16.25 0.83 9.98
N GLY A 11 -15.68 1.43 11.03
CA GLY A 11 -14.50 2.25 10.96
C GLY A 11 -14.76 3.72 10.63
N SER A 12 -16.02 4.18 10.56
CA SER A 12 -16.28 5.61 10.42
C SER A 12 -15.86 6.35 11.69
N PHE A 13 -15.21 7.49 11.53
CA PHE A 13 -14.65 8.26 12.64
C PHE A 13 -14.95 9.75 12.52
N CYS A 14 -14.83 10.47 13.63
CA CYS A 14 -14.88 11.92 13.66
C CYS A 14 -13.66 12.53 14.36
N VAL A 15 -13.28 13.72 13.89
CA VAL A 15 -12.18 14.54 14.43
C VAL A 15 -12.62 15.99 14.52
N ASN A 16 -12.38 16.62 15.65
CA ASN A 16 -12.62 18.04 15.83
C ASN A 16 -11.39 18.87 15.40
N ARG A 17 -11.64 19.98 14.71
CA ARG A 17 -10.62 20.93 14.25
C ARG A 17 -9.41 20.27 13.58
N PRO A 18 -9.64 19.39 12.58
CA PRO A 18 -8.56 18.64 11.94
C PRO A 18 -7.55 19.56 11.22
N GLU A 19 -7.96 20.76 10.82
CA GLU A 19 -7.12 21.78 10.20
C GLU A 19 -5.99 22.29 11.10
N ASN A 20 -6.05 22.02 12.41
CA ASN A 20 -5.00 22.37 13.37
C ASN A 20 -3.83 21.36 13.36
N THR A 21 -3.97 20.26 12.63
CA THR A 21 -2.94 19.22 12.53
C THR A 21 -2.31 19.25 11.15
N SER A 22 -0.99 19.38 11.09
CA SER A 22 -0.22 19.40 9.84
C SER A 22 -0.17 18.04 9.18
N TYR A 23 -0.06 18.02 7.86
CA TYR A 23 0.13 16.83 6.99
C TYR A 23 -1.06 15.85 6.95
N LEU A 24 -2.22 16.20 7.47
CA LEU A 24 -3.41 15.39 7.29
C LEU A 24 -3.93 15.46 5.85
N TYR A 25 -4.23 14.31 5.30
CA TYR A 25 -4.89 14.16 4.01
C TYR A 25 -5.76 12.89 4.01
N PHE A 26 -6.81 12.91 3.21
CA PHE A 26 -7.78 11.83 3.11
C PHE A 26 -7.88 11.33 1.67
N PRO A 27 -7.84 10.00 1.42
CA PRO A 27 -7.88 9.44 0.08
C PRO A 27 -9.31 9.32 -0.42
N LEU A 28 -9.57 9.76 -1.65
CA LEU A 28 -10.79 9.49 -2.39
C LEU A 28 -10.41 8.88 -3.73
N ALA A 29 -11.11 7.83 -4.16
CA ALA A 29 -10.84 7.23 -5.47
C ALA A 29 -12.05 6.46 -6.01
N SER A 30 -12.09 6.30 -7.33
CA SER A 30 -13.00 5.39 -8.04
C SER A 30 -12.27 4.20 -8.64
N GLU A 31 -13.01 3.16 -8.96
CA GLU A 31 -12.52 2.05 -9.80
C GLU A 31 -12.30 2.46 -11.26
N ALA A 32 -12.89 3.61 -11.69
CA ALA A 32 -12.73 4.16 -13.03
C ALA A 32 -11.37 4.87 -13.24
N GLY A 33 -10.66 5.22 -12.16
CA GLY A 33 -9.30 5.75 -12.22
C GLY A 33 -9.07 7.11 -11.55
N LEU A 34 -10.09 7.95 -11.35
CA LEU A 34 -9.92 9.22 -10.66
C LEU A 34 -9.54 8.99 -9.18
N LYS A 35 -8.55 9.73 -8.70
CA LYS A 35 -7.99 9.67 -7.34
C LYS A 35 -7.68 11.05 -6.85
N SER A 36 -7.99 11.30 -5.58
CA SER A 36 -7.73 12.57 -4.91
C SER A 36 -7.12 12.33 -3.54
N SER A 37 -6.24 13.22 -3.12
CA SER A 37 -5.85 13.39 -1.73
C SER A 37 -6.39 14.72 -1.23
N VAL A 38 -7.18 14.70 -0.15
CA VAL A 38 -7.93 15.88 0.30
C VAL A 38 -7.52 16.27 1.71
N THR A 39 -7.09 17.52 1.89
CA THR A 39 -6.74 18.06 3.22
C THR A 39 -7.98 18.45 4.03
N PRO A 40 -7.84 18.70 5.36
CA PRO A 40 -8.96 19.15 6.20
C PRO A 40 -9.67 20.43 5.75
N VAL A 41 -9.01 21.27 4.95
CA VAL A 41 -9.59 22.49 4.36
C VAL A 41 -9.87 22.31 2.86
N LEU A 42 -10.00 21.08 2.40
CA LEU A 42 -10.27 20.65 1.03
C LEU A 42 -9.23 21.07 -0.03
N GLY A 43 -7.98 21.33 0.41
CA GLY A 43 -6.81 21.37 -0.48
C GLY A 43 -6.42 19.97 -0.94
N GLY A 44 -5.26 19.84 -1.55
CA GLY A 44 -4.74 18.58 -2.06
C GLY A 44 -4.79 18.47 -3.57
N ASP A 45 -4.58 17.27 -4.11
CA ASP A 45 -4.56 17.02 -5.56
C ASP A 45 -5.76 16.19 -6.05
N SER A 46 -5.89 16.08 -7.38
CA SER A 46 -6.80 15.17 -8.04
C SER A 46 -6.24 14.79 -9.41
N LYS A 47 -6.27 13.50 -9.76
CA LYS A 47 -5.64 12.96 -10.97
C LYS A 47 -6.24 11.63 -11.42
N ILE A 48 -6.00 11.25 -12.67
CA ILE A 48 -6.15 9.86 -13.15
C ILE A 48 -4.80 9.14 -13.03
N ASP A 49 -3.75 9.73 -13.57
CA ASP A 49 -2.39 9.21 -13.61
C ASP A 49 -1.37 10.33 -13.44
N GLN A 50 -0.07 10.04 -13.64
CA GLN A 50 1.02 11.00 -13.49
C GLN A 50 1.01 12.11 -14.55
N ASP A 51 0.43 11.84 -15.69
CA ASP A 51 0.39 12.78 -16.82
C ASP A 51 -0.91 13.59 -16.86
N THR A 52 -1.89 13.26 -15.99
CA THR A 52 -3.26 13.78 -16.09
C THR A 52 -3.77 14.24 -14.73
N PHE A 53 -3.41 15.47 -14.34
CA PHE A 53 -3.86 16.11 -13.10
C PHE A 53 -4.95 17.15 -13.34
N LEU A 54 -6.07 16.98 -12.63
CA LEU A 54 -7.14 17.99 -12.58
C LEU A 54 -6.74 19.16 -11.68
N LEU A 55 -6.24 18.86 -10.48
CA LEU A 55 -5.72 19.82 -9.53
C LEU A 55 -4.20 19.73 -9.46
N GLU A 56 -3.56 20.81 -9.01
CA GLU A 56 -2.11 20.91 -8.89
C GLU A 56 -1.54 19.76 -8.05
N PRO A 57 -0.50 19.05 -8.55
CA PRO A 57 0.20 18.03 -7.78
C PRO A 57 0.70 18.57 -6.45
N VAL A 58 0.57 17.78 -5.39
CA VAL A 58 1.09 18.11 -4.06
C VAL A 58 1.93 16.96 -3.52
N SER A 59 2.82 17.27 -2.57
CA SER A 59 3.47 16.27 -1.72
C SER A 59 3.11 16.50 -0.26
N SER A 60 3.28 15.47 0.57
CA SER A 60 2.98 15.58 2.00
C SER A 60 3.76 16.70 2.69
N GLU A 61 5.00 16.95 2.26
CA GLU A 61 5.87 18.00 2.79
C GLU A 61 5.36 19.41 2.48
N ASN A 62 4.60 19.57 1.39
CA ASN A 62 4.10 20.84 0.88
C ASN A 62 2.61 21.07 1.12
N LEU A 63 1.93 20.21 1.87
CA LEU A 63 0.50 20.37 2.14
C LEU A 63 0.15 21.69 2.83
N HIS A 64 1.04 22.21 3.66
CA HIS A 64 0.88 23.51 4.32
C HIS A 64 0.94 24.70 3.34
N ASN A 65 1.51 24.50 2.15
CA ASN A 65 1.68 25.50 1.11
C ASN A 65 0.75 25.27 -0.09
N ASN A 66 -0.16 24.32 0.03
CA ASN A 66 -1.07 23.96 -1.05
C ASN A 66 -2.09 25.07 -1.28
N ARG A 67 -2.11 25.62 -2.50
CA ARG A 67 -3.02 26.68 -2.94
C ARG A 67 -4.21 26.16 -3.73
N SER A 68 -4.20 24.92 -4.17
CA SER A 68 -5.29 24.28 -4.89
C SER A 68 -6.37 23.83 -3.92
N SER A 69 -7.23 24.74 -3.52
CA SER A 69 -8.36 24.44 -2.63
C SER A 69 -9.65 24.33 -3.43
N ARG A 70 -10.38 23.25 -3.19
CA ARG A 70 -11.79 23.17 -3.57
C ARG A 70 -12.55 24.07 -2.62
N ASN A 71 -13.12 25.17 -3.08
CA ASN A 71 -13.75 26.15 -2.21
C ASN A 71 -15.19 26.47 -2.60
N PHE A 72 -15.95 26.86 -1.60
CA PHE A 72 -17.32 27.37 -1.79
C PHE A 72 -17.52 28.54 -0.84
N TRP A 73 -18.00 29.65 -1.38
CA TRP A 73 -18.11 30.89 -0.67
C TRP A 73 -19.58 31.27 -0.46
N ILE A 74 -19.87 31.80 0.73
CA ILE A 74 -21.15 32.40 1.06
C ILE A 74 -20.93 33.87 1.35
N VAL A 75 -21.67 34.73 0.65
CA VAL A 75 -21.61 36.18 0.80
C VAL A 75 -22.94 36.71 1.30
N LYS A 76 -22.87 37.46 2.39
CA LYS A 76 -24.00 38.20 2.94
C LYS A 76 -23.64 39.68 2.92
N GLU A 77 -24.55 40.53 2.45
CA GLU A 77 -24.32 42.00 2.37
C GLU A 77 -23.93 42.56 3.75
N GLY A 78 -22.87 43.37 3.78
CA GLY A 78 -22.34 43.99 4.99
C GLY A 78 -21.49 43.09 5.90
N HIS A 79 -21.23 41.84 5.48
CA HIS A 79 -20.38 40.88 6.21
C HIS A 79 -19.17 40.47 5.36
N ILE A 80 -18.12 39.98 6.04
CA ILE A 80 -16.96 39.39 5.38
C ILE A 80 -17.40 38.07 4.68
N PRO A 81 -16.98 37.83 3.43
CA PRO A 81 -17.26 36.56 2.73
C PRO A 81 -16.76 35.36 3.51
N TYR A 82 -17.60 34.33 3.62
CA TYR A 82 -17.35 33.13 4.38
C TYR A 82 -17.00 31.95 3.48
N SER A 83 -15.87 31.29 3.73
CA SER A 83 -15.50 30.03 3.07
C SER A 83 -16.05 28.84 3.88
N VAL A 84 -16.86 28.00 3.25
CA VAL A 84 -17.41 26.78 3.90
C VAL A 84 -16.33 25.75 4.19
N THR A 85 -15.18 25.86 3.56
CA THR A 85 -14.03 24.97 3.77
C THR A 85 -13.03 25.49 4.81
N GLY A 86 -13.19 26.73 5.27
CA GLY A 86 -12.30 27.36 6.23
C GLY A 86 -11.01 27.92 5.63
N SER A 87 -11.03 28.21 4.31
CA SER A 87 -9.87 28.66 3.54
C SER A 87 -9.91 30.15 3.20
N SER A 88 -10.70 31.00 3.89
CA SER A 88 -10.59 32.46 3.72
C SER A 88 -9.40 33.00 4.49
N ALA A 89 -8.85 34.15 4.03
CA ALA A 89 -7.78 34.86 4.73
C ALA A 89 -8.14 35.20 6.18
N GLN A 90 -9.42 35.54 6.44
CA GLN A 90 -9.90 35.80 7.79
C GLN A 90 -9.89 34.54 8.65
N GLN A 91 -10.39 33.41 8.12
CA GLN A 91 -10.42 32.16 8.86
C GLN A 91 -9.00 31.61 9.11
N GLU A 92 -8.07 31.81 8.18
CA GLU A 92 -6.66 31.49 8.39
C GLU A 92 -6.04 32.34 9.49
N ALA A 93 -6.32 33.66 9.53
CA ALA A 93 -5.85 34.59 10.58
C ALA A 93 -6.45 34.27 11.96
N ASP A 94 -7.67 33.76 12.00
CA ASP A 94 -8.35 33.41 13.25
C ASP A 94 -7.95 32.03 13.80
N ARG A 95 -7.23 31.21 13.02
CA ARG A 95 -6.75 29.89 13.46
C ARG A 95 -5.87 30.02 14.70
N PHE A 96 -6.09 29.12 15.67
CA PHE A 96 -5.43 29.12 16.99
C PHE A 96 -5.77 30.32 17.89
N THR A 97 -6.80 31.10 17.55
CA THR A 97 -7.34 32.17 18.42
C THR A 97 -8.71 31.78 18.96
N ASP A 98 -9.25 32.56 19.91
CA ASP A 98 -10.61 32.38 20.46
C ASP A 98 -11.70 32.63 19.39
N ARG A 99 -11.36 33.22 18.26
CA ARG A 99 -12.26 33.44 17.12
C ARG A 99 -12.33 32.29 16.17
N GLN A 100 -11.43 31.30 16.30
CA GLN A 100 -11.49 30.10 15.44
C GLN A 100 -12.86 29.45 15.53
N GLU A 101 -13.43 29.17 14.37
CA GLU A 101 -14.72 28.50 14.25
C GLU A 101 -14.62 27.04 14.71
N ASP A 102 -15.78 26.49 15.09
CA ASP A 102 -15.90 25.07 15.35
C ASP A 102 -16.03 24.31 14.03
N SER A 103 -15.17 23.30 13.86
CA SER A 103 -15.17 22.39 12.73
C SER A 103 -15.10 20.95 13.18
N GLU A 104 -15.77 20.07 12.47
CA GLU A 104 -15.77 18.63 12.69
C GLU A 104 -15.67 17.91 11.35
N LEU A 105 -14.73 16.99 11.24
CA LEU A 105 -14.62 16.07 10.12
C LEU A 105 -15.18 14.72 10.53
N THR A 106 -16.09 14.19 9.73
CA THR A 106 -16.54 12.79 9.79
C THR A 106 -16.13 12.10 8.52
N ALA A 107 -15.54 10.90 8.61
CA ALA A 107 -15.07 10.18 7.44
C ALA A 107 -15.27 8.67 7.57
N GLY A 108 -15.38 8.01 6.43
CA GLY A 108 -15.40 6.57 6.25
C GLY A 108 -14.78 6.22 4.90
N PHE A 109 -14.85 4.98 4.46
CA PHE A 109 -14.16 4.55 3.25
C PHE A 109 -14.59 5.34 2.01
N MET A 110 -13.65 6.08 1.41
CA MET A 110 -13.82 6.90 0.21
C MET A 110 -14.86 8.02 0.30
N TRP A 111 -15.15 8.51 1.48
CA TRP A 111 -15.97 9.70 1.69
C TRP A 111 -15.55 10.45 2.95
N GLN A 112 -15.72 11.76 2.94
CA GLN A 112 -15.59 12.60 4.13
C GLN A 112 -16.62 13.72 4.13
N THR A 113 -16.98 14.18 5.31
CA THR A 113 -17.90 15.30 5.52
C THR A 113 -17.26 16.28 6.49
N LEU A 114 -17.04 17.51 6.04
CA LEU A 114 -16.59 18.63 6.87
C LEU A 114 -17.80 19.47 7.27
N LYS A 115 -18.03 19.62 8.57
CA LYS A 115 -19.04 20.49 9.15
C LYS A 115 -18.35 21.70 9.81
N ARG A 116 -18.82 22.91 9.52
CA ARG A 116 -18.33 24.15 10.13
C ARG A 116 -19.49 25.03 10.61
N THR A 117 -19.26 25.77 11.69
CA THR A 117 -20.23 26.67 12.26
C THR A 117 -19.69 28.09 12.23
N SER A 118 -20.27 28.95 11.39
CA SER A 118 -20.01 30.37 11.40
C SER A 118 -20.90 31.06 12.44
N ARG A 119 -20.29 31.51 13.52
CA ARG A 119 -21.01 32.24 14.57
C ARG A 119 -21.43 33.63 14.11
N GLU A 120 -20.61 34.28 13.23
CA GLU A 120 -20.86 35.61 12.71
C GLU A 120 -22.09 35.65 11.79
N LEU A 121 -22.19 34.69 10.88
CA LEU A 121 -23.31 34.59 9.94
C LEU A 121 -24.50 33.80 10.51
N GLY A 122 -24.33 33.10 11.64
CA GLY A 122 -25.33 32.17 12.16
C GLY A 122 -25.63 31.02 11.20
N LEU A 123 -24.60 30.49 10.55
CA LEU A 123 -24.73 29.40 9.58
C LEU A 123 -24.03 28.13 10.06
N ILE A 124 -24.65 26.99 9.73
CA ILE A 124 -23.94 25.71 9.68
C ILE A 124 -23.73 25.38 8.21
N SER A 125 -22.51 25.08 7.83
CA SER A 125 -22.16 24.54 6.51
C SER A 125 -21.65 23.11 6.67
N THR A 126 -22.06 22.26 5.72
CA THR A 126 -21.61 20.86 5.64
C THR A 126 -21.15 20.61 4.21
N VAL A 127 -19.94 20.09 4.06
CA VAL A 127 -19.38 19.72 2.76
C VAL A 127 -19.06 18.25 2.76
N THR A 128 -19.75 17.47 1.93
CA THR A 128 -19.44 16.05 1.73
C THR A 128 -18.68 15.88 0.43
N SER A 129 -17.50 15.29 0.50
CA SER A 129 -16.62 14.97 -0.63
C SER A 129 -16.51 13.48 -0.82
N PHE A 130 -16.70 13.00 -2.03
CA PHE A 130 -16.53 11.59 -2.41
C PHE A 130 -16.35 11.45 -3.92
N ILE A 131 -15.87 10.29 -4.35
CA ILE A 131 -15.78 9.91 -5.75
C ILE A 131 -16.68 8.68 -5.94
N PRO A 132 -17.71 8.73 -6.82
CA PRO A 132 -18.55 7.57 -7.12
C PRO A 132 -17.72 6.42 -7.68
N LYS A 133 -18.04 5.17 -7.27
CA LYS A 133 -17.23 3.98 -7.56
C LYS A 133 -16.85 3.75 -9.03
N SER A 134 -17.66 4.22 -9.97
CA SER A 134 -17.55 3.90 -11.41
C SER A 134 -17.35 5.10 -12.33
N ASP A 135 -17.20 6.30 -11.77
CA ASP A 135 -17.12 7.53 -12.58
C ASP A 135 -15.86 8.35 -12.23
N ASN A 136 -15.32 9.05 -13.23
CA ASN A 136 -14.16 9.93 -13.10
C ASN A 136 -14.58 11.35 -12.71
N VAL A 137 -15.34 11.47 -11.62
CA VAL A 137 -15.82 12.75 -11.08
C VAL A 137 -15.72 12.77 -9.56
N GLU A 138 -15.14 13.82 -9.02
CA GLU A 138 -15.21 14.15 -7.60
C GLU A 138 -16.41 15.04 -7.34
N ILE A 139 -17.25 14.65 -6.37
CA ILE A 139 -18.45 15.38 -5.98
C ILE A 139 -18.18 16.11 -4.67
N MET A 140 -18.38 17.42 -4.70
CA MET A 140 -18.41 18.29 -3.51
C MET A 140 -19.86 18.72 -3.31
N TYR A 141 -20.53 18.09 -2.33
CA TYR A 141 -21.90 18.35 -1.97
C TYR A 141 -21.97 19.27 -0.76
N VAL A 142 -22.48 20.49 -0.97
CA VAL A 142 -22.52 21.56 0.03
C VAL A 142 -23.94 21.77 0.52
N THR A 143 -24.15 21.73 1.83
CA THR A 143 -25.40 22.11 2.48
C THR A 143 -25.15 23.32 3.37
N VAL A 144 -26.01 24.33 3.31
CA VAL A 144 -25.97 25.54 4.14
C VAL A 144 -27.28 25.65 4.90
N GLU A 145 -27.22 25.82 6.21
CA GLU A 145 -28.36 25.90 7.11
C GLU A 145 -28.36 27.22 7.89
N ASN A 146 -29.47 27.93 7.90
CA ASN A 146 -29.63 29.14 8.70
C ASN A 146 -29.99 28.80 10.14
N GLN A 147 -29.07 29.12 11.07
CA GLN A 147 -29.28 28.90 12.54
C GLN A 147 -29.80 30.14 13.27
N THR A 148 -30.01 31.25 12.54
CA THR A 148 -30.58 32.45 13.16
C THR A 148 -32.11 32.35 13.28
N ASP A 149 -32.69 33.24 14.05
CA ASP A 149 -34.16 33.40 14.21
C ASP A 149 -34.81 34.32 13.15
N THR A 150 -34.02 34.78 12.18
CA THR A 150 -34.43 35.70 11.11
C THR A 150 -34.17 35.14 9.71
N VAL A 151 -34.96 35.62 8.75
CA VAL A 151 -34.73 35.30 7.34
C VAL A 151 -33.45 35.96 6.88
N GLN A 152 -32.59 35.18 6.23
CA GLN A 152 -31.27 35.62 5.73
C GLN A 152 -31.19 35.50 4.22
N LYS A 153 -30.52 36.46 3.56
CA LYS A 153 -30.25 36.45 2.12
C LYS A 153 -28.76 36.31 1.87
N PHE A 154 -28.41 35.44 0.94
CA PHE A 154 -27.03 35.12 0.58
C PHE A 154 -26.82 35.02 -0.93
N THR A 155 -25.56 35.15 -1.33
CA THR A 155 -25.06 34.76 -2.67
C THR A 155 -23.96 33.72 -2.50
N ALA A 156 -23.92 32.73 -3.37
CA ALA A 156 -22.93 31.66 -3.30
C ALA A 156 -22.02 31.62 -4.54
N TYR A 157 -20.76 31.23 -4.31
CA TYR A 157 -19.76 31.02 -5.38
C TYR A 157 -19.09 29.65 -5.17
N GLY A 158 -19.06 28.85 -6.23
CA GLY A 158 -18.18 27.67 -6.32
C GLY A 158 -16.84 28.09 -6.93
N ALA A 159 -15.74 27.51 -6.44
CA ALA A 159 -14.40 27.89 -6.90
C ALA A 159 -13.40 26.73 -6.75
N ILE A 160 -13.02 26.11 -7.87
CA ILE A 160 -12.05 25.03 -7.94
C ILE A 160 -11.03 25.37 -9.04
N PRO A 161 -9.73 25.63 -8.70
CA PRO A 161 -8.70 25.86 -9.73
C PRO A 161 -8.47 24.59 -10.55
N VAL A 162 -8.23 24.77 -11.86
CA VAL A 162 -7.96 23.67 -12.77
C VAL A 162 -6.50 23.71 -13.22
N TYR A 163 -5.75 22.66 -12.92
CA TYR A 163 -4.34 22.56 -13.33
C TYR A 163 -4.21 22.06 -14.78
N GLY A 164 -4.88 20.95 -15.16
CA GLY A 164 -5.01 20.47 -16.53
C GLY A 164 -3.70 20.10 -17.22
N ARG A 165 -2.74 19.46 -16.48
CA ARG A 165 -1.39 19.16 -16.98
C ARG A 165 -0.83 17.90 -16.36
N SER A 166 0.38 17.48 -16.81
CA SER A 166 1.16 16.45 -16.15
C SER A 166 1.84 16.98 -14.87
N ALA A 167 2.23 16.06 -13.98
CA ALA A 167 2.97 16.40 -12.77
C ALA A 167 4.31 17.08 -13.05
N ASP A 168 4.96 16.73 -14.17
CA ASP A 168 6.27 17.28 -14.55
C ASP A 168 6.23 18.80 -14.71
N ASN A 169 5.08 19.35 -15.06
CA ASN A 169 4.92 20.80 -15.29
C ASN A 169 4.81 21.65 -14.02
N ILE A 170 4.84 21.04 -12.83
CA ILE A 170 4.82 21.83 -11.60
C ILE A 170 6.12 22.61 -11.35
N ARG A 171 7.24 22.04 -11.77
CA ARG A 171 8.58 22.60 -11.57
C ARG A 171 9.05 23.42 -12.75
N ASP A 172 8.62 23.05 -13.94
CA ASP A 172 9.12 23.58 -15.19
C ASP A 172 7.98 23.97 -16.11
N HIS A 173 8.20 25.06 -16.85
CA HIS A 173 7.30 25.54 -17.91
C HIS A 173 5.85 25.83 -17.49
N ARG A 174 5.53 26.00 -16.20
CA ARG A 174 4.16 26.25 -15.74
C ARG A 174 3.48 27.40 -16.53
N ASN A 175 4.19 28.53 -16.69
CA ASN A 175 3.67 29.67 -17.43
C ASN A 175 3.47 29.32 -18.92
N VAL A 176 4.39 28.57 -19.51
CA VAL A 176 4.29 28.15 -20.93
C VAL A 176 3.13 27.18 -21.12
N THR A 177 2.95 26.24 -20.22
CA THR A 177 1.89 25.22 -20.33
C THR A 177 0.50 25.78 -20.12
N SER A 178 0.34 26.87 -19.35
CA SER A 178 -0.96 27.58 -19.25
C SER A 178 -1.40 28.17 -20.58
N MET A 179 -0.45 28.55 -21.47
CA MET A 179 -0.77 29.07 -22.81
C MET A 179 -1.40 28.01 -23.72
N LEU A 180 -1.32 26.73 -23.38
CA LEU A 180 -1.95 25.63 -24.11
C LEU A 180 -3.43 25.47 -23.80
N HIS A 181 -3.93 26.07 -22.73
CA HIS A 181 -5.31 25.93 -22.31
C HIS A 181 -6.26 26.61 -23.30
N ARG A 182 -7.32 25.90 -23.63
CA ARG A 182 -8.54 26.41 -24.33
C ARG A 182 -9.68 26.22 -23.35
N ILE A 183 -10.26 27.32 -22.93
CA ILE A 183 -11.25 27.35 -21.85
C ILE A 183 -12.58 27.80 -22.44
N GLU A 184 -13.62 27.06 -22.10
CA GLU A 184 -14.99 27.34 -22.52
C GLU A 184 -15.92 27.32 -21.31
N THR A 185 -16.73 28.33 -21.14
CA THR A 185 -17.84 28.27 -20.18
C THR A 185 -19.05 27.61 -20.81
N THR A 186 -19.71 26.73 -20.09
CA THR A 186 -20.96 26.07 -20.49
C THR A 186 -22.13 26.58 -19.64
N GLU A 187 -23.34 26.07 -19.85
CA GLU A 187 -24.47 26.36 -18.96
C GLU A 187 -24.24 25.78 -17.54
N HIS A 188 -23.38 24.78 -17.39
CA HIS A 188 -23.17 24.06 -16.13
C HIS A 188 -21.85 24.46 -15.42
N GLY A 189 -20.90 25.03 -16.15
CA GLY A 189 -19.58 25.33 -15.56
C GLY A 189 -18.51 25.63 -16.60
N ILE A 190 -17.31 25.11 -16.36
CA ILE A 190 -16.10 25.41 -17.15
C ILE A 190 -15.44 24.14 -17.64
N ASN A 191 -15.13 24.10 -18.95
CA ASN A 191 -14.34 23.07 -19.60
C ASN A 191 -12.98 23.63 -19.99
N VAL A 192 -11.90 22.88 -19.70
CA VAL A 192 -10.51 23.20 -20.04
C VAL A 192 -9.97 22.11 -20.94
N CYS A 193 -9.59 22.48 -22.18
CA CYS A 193 -9.05 21.58 -23.18
C CYS A 193 -7.62 21.99 -23.53
N PRO A 194 -6.60 21.47 -22.88
CA PRO A 194 -5.21 21.74 -23.27
C PRO A 194 -4.96 21.19 -24.68
N THR A 195 -4.23 21.90 -25.52
CA THR A 195 -3.93 21.45 -26.88
C THR A 195 -2.88 20.35 -26.92
N MET A 196 -1.97 20.33 -25.92
CA MET A 196 -0.97 19.28 -25.75
C MET A 196 -0.55 19.17 -24.29
N SER A 197 0.10 18.07 -23.96
CA SER A 197 0.78 17.86 -22.69
C SER A 197 2.30 17.82 -22.90
N PHE A 198 3.03 18.27 -21.87
CA PHE A 198 4.47 18.13 -21.74
C PHE A 198 4.71 17.13 -20.62
N ASP A 199 5.23 15.97 -20.96
CA ASP A 199 5.57 14.92 -20.03
C ASP A 199 6.95 14.35 -20.38
N GLU A 200 7.41 13.37 -19.62
CA GLU A 200 8.71 12.76 -19.85
C GLU A 200 8.87 12.07 -21.20
N ARG A 201 7.77 11.73 -21.84
CA ARG A 201 7.76 11.17 -23.21
C ARG A 201 7.90 12.26 -24.28
N GLY A 202 7.96 13.53 -23.84
CA GLY A 202 8.00 14.70 -24.70
C GLY A 202 6.63 15.35 -24.91
N HIS A 203 6.45 16.00 -26.07
CA HIS A 203 5.23 16.73 -26.39
C HIS A 203 4.23 15.80 -27.05
N GLN A 204 3.04 15.68 -26.46
CA GLN A 204 1.95 14.85 -26.96
C GLN A 204 0.68 15.69 -27.17
N PRO A 205 -0.15 15.44 -28.20
CA PRO A 205 -1.50 16.01 -28.25
C PRO A 205 -2.29 15.59 -26.99
N ASN A 206 -3.00 16.54 -26.39
CA ASN A 206 -3.89 16.26 -25.27
C ASN A 206 -5.33 16.21 -25.74
N HIS A 207 -6.02 15.12 -25.47
CA HIS A 207 -7.42 14.91 -25.85
C HIS A 207 -8.37 14.91 -24.65
N LYS A 208 -7.83 15.13 -23.43
CA LYS A 208 -8.64 15.16 -22.20
C LYS A 208 -9.31 16.51 -22.02
N ILE A 209 -10.49 16.47 -21.43
CA ILE A 209 -11.25 17.66 -21.00
C ILE A 209 -11.27 17.63 -19.49
N TYR A 210 -10.73 18.67 -18.88
CA TYR A 210 -10.80 18.90 -17.44
C TYR A 210 -11.98 19.83 -17.18
N TYR A 211 -12.87 19.47 -16.27
CA TYR A 211 -14.08 20.25 -16.08
C TYR A 211 -14.44 20.49 -14.63
N VAL A 212 -15.13 21.60 -14.40
CA VAL A 212 -15.78 21.92 -13.13
C VAL A 212 -17.19 22.40 -13.44
N ASN A 213 -18.19 21.61 -13.07
CA ASN A 213 -19.61 21.95 -13.23
C ASN A 213 -20.24 22.19 -11.85
N GLY A 214 -21.33 22.94 -11.82
CA GLY A 214 -22.09 23.16 -10.60
C GLY A 214 -23.57 23.46 -10.84
N CYS A 215 -24.38 23.10 -9.85
CA CYS A 215 -25.79 23.44 -9.83
C CYS A 215 -26.30 23.60 -8.38
N SER A 216 -27.48 24.18 -8.19
CA SER A 216 -28.22 24.09 -6.95
C SER A 216 -28.66 22.65 -6.71
N GLY A 217 -29.03 22.29 -5.47
CA GLY A 217 -29.59 20.97 -5.16
C GLY A 217 -30.90 20.62 -5.91
N LYS A 218 -31.49 21.61 -6.62
CA LYS A 218 -32.66 21.46 -7.50
C LYS A 218 -32.28 21.37 -8.97
N GLY A 219 -30.99 21.42 -9.34
CA GLY A 219 -30.51 21.36 -10.71
C GLY A 219 -30.45 22.73 -11.42
N GLU A 220 -30.59 23.84 -10.70
CA GLU A 220 -30.49 25.18 -11.30
C GLU A 220 -29.04 25.55 -11.59
N ASN A 221 -28.77 26.06 -12.78
CA ASN A 221 -27.43 26.41 -13.24
C ASN A 221 -26.89 27.69 -12.57
N PRO A 222 -25.56 27.88 -12.56
CA PRO A 222 -24.93 29.15 -12.21
C PRO A 222 -25.38 30.28 -13.17
N ILE A 223 -25.25 31.52 -12.72
CA ILE A 223 -25.68 32.70 -13.50
C ILE A 223 -24.51 33.52 -14.06
N SER A 224 -23.30 33.26 -13.63
CA SER A 224 -22.09 34.01 -14.04
C SER A 224 -20.83 33.13 -13.81
N TYR A 225 -19.84 33.24 -14.69
CA TYR A 225 -18.67 32.34 -14.72
C TYR A 225 -17.37 33.14 -14.70
N TYR A 226 -16.32 32.56 -14.07
CA TYR A 226 -14.98 33.13 -13.96
C TYR A 226 -13.97 32.08 -14.42
N PRO A 227 -13.70 31.99 -15.75
CA PRO A 227 -12.99 30.85 -16.34
C PRO A 227 -11.48 30.89 -16.14
N THR A 228 -10.92 32.00 -15.68
CA THR A 228 -9.49 32.13 -15.43
C THR A 228 -9.20 32.51 -13.97
N VAL A 229 -7.99 32.19 -13.51
CA VAL A 229 -7.54 32.59 -12.18
C VAL A 229 -7.58 34.12 -12.05
N GLU A 230 -7.13 34.85 -13.09
CA GLU A 230 -7.14 36.33 -13.12
C GLU A 230 -8.56 36.88 -12.95
N ASP A 231 -9.57 36.29 -13.62
CA ASP A 231 -10.96 36.74 -13.51
C ASP A 231 -11.52 36.53 -12.09
N PHE A 232 -11.11 35.47 -11.43
CA PHE A 232 -11.62 35.13 -10.11
C PHE A 232 -10.91 35.84 -8.97
N ILE A 233 -9.57 35.76 -8.90
CA ILE A 233 -8.84 36.40 -7.80
C ILE A 233 -8.75 37.91 -7.95
N GLY A 234 -8.76 38.42 -9.17
CA GLY A 234 -8.61 39.84 -9.49
C GLY A 234 -7.20 40.36 -9.26
N GLU A 235 -6.92 41.57 -9.72
CA GLU A 235 -5.61 42.21 -9.60
C GLU A 235 -5.23 42.41 -8.11
N GLY A 236 -4.14 41.80 -7.67
CA GLY A 236 -3.67 41.81 -6.27
C GLY A 236 -4.45 40.94 -5.31
N GLY A 237 -5.45 40.18 -5.77
CA GLY A 237 -6.18 39.19 -4.96
C GLY A 237 -5.43 37.88 -4.81
N THR A 238 -5.96 36.97 -3.99
CA THR A 238 -5.46 35.60 -3.74
C THR A 238 -6.60 34.61 -3.71
N TYR A 239 -6.30 33.29 -3.70
CA TYR A 239 -7.33 32.26 -3.55
C TYR A 239 -8.07 32.32 -2.21
N THR A 240 -7.43 32.85 -1.14
CA THR A 240 -8.02 33.03 0.19
C THR A 240 -8.70 34.40 0.37
N HIS A 241 -8.44 35.35 -0.57
CA HIS A 241 -9.06 36.65 -0.64
C HIS A 241 -9.35 37.05 -2.09
N PRO A 242 -10.26 36.34 -2.79
CA PRO A 242 -10.57 36.63 -4.20
C PRO A 242 -11.43 37.88 -4.30
N ARG A 243 -10.95 38.87 -5.04
CA ARG A 243 -11.65 40.17 -5.19
C ARG A 243 -13.04 40.01 -5.79
N THR A 244 -13.25 39.03 -6.67
CA THR A 244 -14.57 38.69 -7.20
C THR A 244 -15.59 38.41 -6.11
N VAL A 245 -15.21 37.67 -5.07
CA VAL A 245 -16.10 37.32 -3.96
C VAL A 245 -16.25 38.50 -2.99
N TYR A 246 -15.18 39.25 -2.74
CA TYR A 246 -15.19 40.37 -1.79
C TYR A 246 -15.77 41.67 -2.35
N GLU A 247 -15.62 41.90 -3.66
CA GLU A 247 -16.05 43.13 -4.33
C GLU A 247 -17.23 42.93 -5.28
N GLY A 248 -17.65 41.65 -5.52
CA GLY A 248 -18.79 41.34 -6.38
C GLY A 248 -18.53 41.61 -7.86
N TYR A 249 -17.34 41.27 -8.37
CA TYR A 249 -17.02 41.45 -9.78
C TYR A 249 -17.95 40.61 -10.66
N LYS A 250 -18.37 41.23 -11.75
CA LYS A 250 -19.23 40.54 -12.70
C LYS A 250 -18.42 39.57 -13.58
N GLY A 251 -18.80 38.32 -13.64
CA GLY A 251 -18.20 37.33 -14.53
C GLY A 251 -18.76 37.39 -15.96
N VAL A 252 -18.33 36.42 -16.77
CA VAL A 252 -18.79 36.25 -18.17
C VAL A 252 -20.03 35.35 -18.25
N PRO A 253 -20.82 35.43 -19.31
CA PRO A 253 -21.96 34.53 -19.54
C PRO A 253 -21.46 33.12 -19.95
N ALA A 254 -22.39 32.13 -19.98
CA ALA A 254 -22.17 30.85 -20.62
C ALA A 254 -21.75 31.02 -22.09
N HIS A 255 -21.02 30.00 -22.62
CA HIS A 255 -20.46 29.96 -23.98
C HIS A 255 -19.42 31.05 -24.28
N SER A 256 -18.79 31.60 -23.25
CA SER A 256 -17.63 32.48 -23.38
C SER A 256 -16.36 31.64 -23.58
N LEU A 257 -15.41 32.19 -24.34
CA LEU A 257 -14.13 31.53 -24.62
C LEU A 257 -12.97 32.34 -24.03
N ALA A 258 -12.00 31.64 -23.42
CA ALA A 258 -10.73 32.17 -23.02
C ALA A 258 -9.60 31.23 -23.45
N ALA A 259 -8.40 31.75 -23.66
CA ALA A 259 -7.27 30.92 -24.07
C ALA A 259 -5.95 31.43 -23.49
N GLY A 260 -5.02 30.52 -23.28
CA GLY A 260 -3.63 30.84 -22.93
C GLY A 260 -3.44 31.36 -21.50
N LYS A 261 -4.32 31.00 -20.58
CA LYS A 261 -4.32 31.45 -19.18
C LYS A 261 -4.45 30.29 -18.21
N GLU A 262 -4.06 30.53 -16.96
CA GLU A 262 -4.36 29.62 -15.86
C GLU A 262 -5.87 29.52 -15.67
N ALA A 263 -6.37 28.29 -15.69
CA ALA A 263 -7.80 28.02 -15.69
C ALA A 263 -8.38 28.00 -14.27
N MET A 264 -9.63 28.43 -14.17
CA MET A 264 -10.40 28.42 -12.93
C MET A 264 -11.81 27.92 -13.17
N GLY A 265 -12.24 26.93 -12.43
CA GLY A 265 -13.62 26.48 -12.38
C GLY A 265 -14.40 27.25 -11.34
N ALA A 266 -14.71 28.51 -11.61
CA ALA A 266 -15.44 29.32 -10.66
C ALA A 266 -16.72 29.91 -11.27
N PHE A 267 -17.79 29.98 -10.48
CA PHE A 267 -19.09 30.47 -10.89
C PHE A 267 -19.92 30.97 -9.72
N CYS A 268 -20.86 31.85 -10.01
CA CYS A 268 -21.79 32.45 -9.06
C CYS A 268 -23.20 31.89 -9.27
N PHE A 269 -23.88 31.57 -8.19
CA PHE A 269 -25.28 31.14 -8.19
C PHE A 269 -26.21 32.33 -7.98
N SER A 270 -27.50 32.17 -8.34
CA SER A 270 -28.54 33.10 -7.98
C SER A 270 -28.61 33.31 -6.48
N SER A 271 -28.82 34.55 -6.04
CA SER A 271 -29.04 34.84 -4.64
C SER A 271 -30.24 34.05 -4.10
N PHE A 272 -30.12 33.54 -2.91
CA PHE A 272 -31.12 32.71 -2.23
C PHE A 272 -31.45 33.23 -0.83
N THR A 273 -32.58 32.83 -0.33
CA THR A 273 -33.07 33.25 0.99
C THR A 273 -33.36 32.00 1.82
N LEU A 274 -32.95 32.01 3.10
CA LEU A 274 -33.21 30.93 4.04
C LEU A 274 -34.00 31.47 5.25
N ALA A 275 -35.15 30.88 5.51
CA ALA A 275 -35.89 31.06 6.76
C ALA A 275 -35.13 30.44 7.94
N PRO A 276 -35.47 30.76 9.20
CA PRO A 276 -34.89 30.09 10.35
C PRO A 276 -34.98 28.55 10.28
N GLY A 277 -33.87 27.87 10.43
CA GLY A 277 -33.75 26.41 10.33
C GLY A 277 -33.81 25.84 8.90
N GLU A 278 -34.00 26.69 7.87
CA GLU A 278 -34.06 26.23 6.47
C GLU A 278 -32.67 25.91 5.95
N LYS A 279 -32.59 24.92 5.02
CA LYS A 279 -31.39 24.45 4.37
C LYS A 279 -31.51 24.60 2.86
N THR A 280 -30.36 24.82 2.23
CA THR A 280 -30.21 24.70 0.76
C THR A 280 -28.95 23.95 0.41
N ASP A 281 -28.98 23.30 -0.74
CA ASP A 281 -27.87 22.46 -1.19
C ASP A 281 -27.30 23.00 -2.51
N PHE A 282 -26.00 22.77 -2.69
CA PHE A 282 -25.27 23.03 -3.92
C PHE A 282 -24.37 21.81 -4.24
N ILE A 283 -24.14 21.58 -5.54
CA ILE A 283 -23.38 20.46 -6.05
C ILE A 283 -22.28 21.02 -6.95
N LEU A 284 -21.03 20.65 -6.67
CA LEU A 284 -19.90 20.89 -7.57
C LEU A 284 -19.39 19.53 -8.04
N LEU A 285 -19.16 19.41 -9.33
CA LEU A 285 -18.66 18.22 -10.01
C LEU A 285 -17.34 18.59 -10.68
N SER A 286 -16.24 17.98 -10.25
CA SER A 286 -14.94 18.21 -10.85
C SER A 286 -14.34 16.90 -11.37
N GLY A 287 -13.89 16.89 -12.63
CA GLY A 287 -13.47 15.62 -13.23
C GLY A 287 -12.66 15.78 -14.51
N ILE A 288 -12.34 14.63 -15.09
CA ILE A 288 -11.57 14.48 -16.31
C ILE A 288 -12.34 13.54 -17.23
N ALA A 289 -12.58 13.96 -18.47
CA ALA A 289 -13.38 13.21 -19.45
C ALA A 289 -12.67 13.15 -20.81
N ASP A 290 -13.09 12.18 -21.63
CA ASP A 290 -12.63 12.04 -23.01
C ASP A 290 -13.53 12.78 -24.02
N SER A 291 -14.72 13.19 -23.60
CA SER A 291 -15.66 13.90 -24.48
C SER A 291 -16.62 14.82 -23.70
N LYS A 292 -17.19 15.79 -24.40
CA LYS A 292 -18.26 16.66 -23.86
C LYS A 292 -19.53 15.86 -23.54
N GLU A 293 -19.82 14.82 -24.30
CA GLU A 293 -20.98 13.96 -24.07
C GLU A 293 -20.86 13.22 -22.72
N GLU A 294 -19.65 12.74 -22.39
CA GLU A 294 -19.39 12.14 -21.09
C GLU A 294 -19.65 13.13 -19.96
N ILE A 295 -19.23 14.39 -20.11
CA ILE A 295 -19.45 15.44 -19.10
C ILE A 295 -20.96 15.70 -18.89
N GLU A 296 -21.73 15.80 -19.99
CA GLU A 296 -23.19 15.96 -19.93
C GLU A 296 -23.87 14.77 -19.25
N ASN A 297 -23.44 13.54 -19.57
CA ASN A 297 -23.96 12.33 -18.94
C ASN A 297 -23.66 12.30 -17.43
N ILE A 298 -22.46 12.71 -17.01
CA ILE A 298 -22.09 12.84 -15.60
C ILE A 298 -22.92 13.93 -14.92
N PHE A 299 -23.12 15.08 -15.56
CA PHE A 299 -23.95 16.14 -15.01
C PHE A 299 -25.39 15.66 -14.81
N GLU A 300 -26.01 15.07 -15.82
CA GLU A 300 -27.36 14.52 -15.70
C GLU A 300 -27.47 13.44 -14.60
N LYS A 301 -26.42 12.69 -14.35
CA LYS A 301 -26.40 11.65 -13.32
C LYS A 301 -26.37 12.22 -11.90
N TYR A 302 -25.81 13.43 -11.68
CA TYR A 302 -25.55 13.97 -10.34
C TYR A 302 -26.08 15.39 -10.10
N ASN A 303 -26.95 15.91 -10.94
CA ASN A 303 -27.42 17.30 -10.92
C ASN A 303 -28.53 17.63 -9.89
N THR A 304 -28.86 16.70 -8.98
CA THR A 304 -29.83 16.97 -7.89
C THR A 304 -29.36 16.37 -6.56
N SER A 305 -29.80 16.95 -5.44
CA SER A 305 -29.49 16.47 -4.09
C SER A 305 -29.80 14.99 -3.88
N ASP A 306 -30.96 14.51 -4.37
CA ASP A 306 -31.36 13.11 -4.20
C ASP A 306 -30.45 12.15 -4.97
N LYS A 307 -30.06 12.51 -6.21
CA LYS A 307 -29.12 11.72 -7.00
C LYS A 307 -27.74 11.62 -6.34
N VAL A 308 -27.25 12.73 -5.79
CA VAL A 308 -25.96 12.76 -5.06
C VAL A 308 -26.02 11.94 -3.79
N LYS A 309 -27.08 12.05 -2.99
CA LYS A 309 -27.27 11.26 -1.75
C LYS A 309 -27.32 9.76 -2.04
N ASN A 310 -28.01 9.36 -3.10
CA ASN A 310 -28.08 7.97 -3.52
C ASN A 310 -26.69 7.47 -3.97
N ALA A 311 -25.95 8.26 -4.76
CA ALA A 311 -24.59 7.91 -5.18
C ALA A 311 -23.61 7.78 -3.99
N LEU A 312 -23.73 8.64 -2.99
CA LEU A 312 -22.95 8.55 -1.75
C LEU A 312 -23.23 7.23 -1.01
N GLU A 313 -24.51 6.89 -0.86
CA GLU A 313 -24.90 5.64 -0.17
C GLU A 313 -24.43 4.40 -0.95
N GLU A 314 -24.57 4.38 -2.29
CA GLU A 314 -24.02 3.31 -3.12
C GLU A 314 -22.49 3.19 -2.97
N THR A 315 -21.78 4.31 -2.88
CA THR A 315 -20.32 4.35 -2.67
C THR A 315 -19.96 3.79 -1.31
N ARG A 316 -20.67 4.16 -0.26
CA ARG A 316 -20.48 3.62 1.11
C ARG A 316 -20.70 2.12 1.16
N ILE A 317 -21.81 1.64 0.59
CA ILE A 317 -22.14 0.20 0.54
C ILE A 317 -21.07 -0.57 -0.23
N TYR A 318 -20.63 -0.03 -1.37
CA TYR A 318 -19.61 -0.67 -2.20
C TYR A 318 -18.30 -0.88 -1.42
N TRP A 319 -17.72 0.18 -0.85
CA TRP A 319 -16.44 0.08 -0.16
C TRP A 319 -16.52 -0.71 1.15
N LYS A 320 -17.63 -0.60 1.87
CA LYS A 320 -17.89 -1.44 3.02
C LYS A 320 -17.88 -2.93 2.66
N LYS A 321 -18.45 -3.29 1.50
CA LYS A 321 -18.48 -4.69 1.03
C LYS A 321 -17.08 -5.19 0.60
N GLN A 322 -16.19 -4.31 0.13
CA GLN A 322 -14.82 -4.70 -0.21
C GLN A 322 -14.04 -5.10 1.04
N VAL A 323 -14.21 -4.39 2.16
CA VAL A 323 -13.59 -4.72 3.44
C VAL A 323 -14.43 -5.78 4.15
N ASN A 324 -14.28 -7.03 3.72
CA ASN A 324 -15.10 -8.17 4.13
C ASN A 324 -14.48 -8.99 5.26
N VAL A 325 -13.54 -8.42 6.00
CA VAL A 325 -12.94 -9.00 7.20
C VAL A 325 -13.43 -8.19 8.41
N ASP A 326 -13.93 -8.88 9.42
CA ASP A 326 -14.35 -8.30 10.70
C ASP A 326 -13.62 -8.98 11.84
N PHE A 327 -13.04 -8.19 12.72
CA PHE A 327 -12.47 -8.67 13.97
C PHE A 327 -13.38 -8.25 15.14
N HIS A 328 -13.49 -9.11 16.12
CA HIS A 328 -14.11 -8.82 17.41
C HIS A 328 -13.17 -9.26 18.52
N THR A 329 -12.67 -8.27 19.25
CA THR A 329 -11.78 -8.45 20.39
C THR A 329 -12.34 -7.71 21.61
N GLN A 330 -11.60 -7.69 22.71
CA GLN A 330 -11.94 -6.86 23.88
C GLN A 330 -11.88 -5.35 23.58
N ASP A 331 -11.19 -4.92 22.52
CA ASP A 331 -10.95 -3.51 22.22
C ASP A 331 -11.68 -3.07 20.93
N PRO A 332 -12.88 -2.45 21.02
CA PRO A 332 -13.63 -1.99 19.86
C PRO A 332 -12.91 -0.92 19.02
N ASP A 333 -12.02 -0.12 19.63
CA ASP A 333 -11.23 0.86 18.87
C ASP A 333 -10.17 0.15 18.02
N PHE A 334 -9.54 -0.91 18.54
CA PHE A 334 -8.67 -1.78 17.78
C PHE A 334 -9.42 -2.49 16.65
N ASP A 335 -10.62 -3.00 16.88
CA ASP A 335 -11.44 -3.65 15.86
C ASP A 335 -11.77 -2.67 14.73
N SER A 336 -12.12 -1.42 15.06
CA SER A 336 -12.36 -0.35 14.08
C SER A 336 -11.08 0.10 13.35
N TYR A 337 -9.94 0.14 14.05
CA TYR A 337 -8.64 0.37 13.44
C TYR A 337 -8.29 -0.70 12.41
N MET A 338 -8.56 -1.97 12.72
CA MET A 338 -8.33 -3.08 11.80
C MET A 338 -9.19 -2.99 10.52
N LYS A 339 -10.34 -2.32 10.56
CA LYS A 339 -11.10 -2.00 9.34
C LYS A 339 -10.30 -1.11 8.39
N TRP A 340 -9.61 -0.09 8.90
CA TRP A 340 -8.74 0.78 8.11
C TRP A 340 -7.49 0.06 7.61
N VAL A 341 -6.86 -0.76 8.45
CA VAL A 341 -5.74 -1.62 8.03
C VAL A 341 -6.17 -2.54 6.89
N SER A 342 -7.37 -3.13 6.98
CA SER A 342 -7.94 -3.99 5.93
C SER A 342 -8.32 -3.22 4.66
N PHE A 343 -8.61 -1.93 4.76
CA PHE A 343 -8.92 -1.06 3.62
C PHE A 343 -7.68 -0.58 2.86
N GLN A 344 -6.56 -0.37 3.53
CA GLN A 344 -5.33 0.16 2.92
C GLN A 344 -4.79 -0.64 1.72
N PRO A 345 -4.88 -1.99 1.64
CA PRO A 345 -4.52 -2.72 0.43
C PRO A 345 -5.32 -2.31 -0.81
N PHE A 346 -6.59 -1.92 -0.66
CA PHE A 346 -7.39 -1.39 -1.76
C PHE A 346 -6.89 -0.02 -2.20
N LEU A 347 -6.47 0.83 -1.26
CA LEU A 347 -5.83 2.11 -1.58
C LEU A 347 -4.53 1.89 -2.37
N ARG A 348 -3.70 0.92 -1.97
CA ARG A 348 -2.49 0.58 -2.72
C ARG A 348 -2.81 0.07 -4.13
N ARG A 349 -3.86 -0.70 -4.30
CA ARG A 349 -4.32 -1.15 -5.62
C ARG A 349 -4.72 0.02 -6.51
N LEU A 350 -5.39 1.04 -5.97
CA LEU A 350 -5.91 2.18 -6.72
C LEU A 350 -4.85 3.27 -6.93
N PHE A 351 -4.11 3.65 -5.90
CA PHE A 351 -3.13 4.74 -5.94
C PHE A 351 -1.74 4.30 -6.38
N GLY A 352 -1.44 2.99 -6.34
CA GLY A 352 -0.11 2.44 -6.57
C GLY A 352 0.71 2.32 -5.29
N CYS A 353 1.99 2.01 -5.44
CA CYS A 353 2.92 1.76 -4.32
C CYS A 353 3.71 3.00 -3.93
N SER A 354 3.23 4.17 -4.31
CA SER A 354 3.88 5.43 -4.02
C SER A 354 3.32 6.05 -2.75
N PHE A 355 4.00 7.06 -2.27
CA PHE A 355 3.52 7.87 -1.16
C PHE A 355 2.30 8.69 -1.58
N LEU A 356 1.35 8.83 -0.68
CA LEU A 356 0.20 9.69 -0.88
C LEU A 356 0.33 10.91 0.06
N PRO A 357 0.12 12.15 -0.37
CA PRO A 357 0.14 12.60 -1.75
C PRO A 357 1.58 12.72 -2.27
N HIS A 358 1.84 12.21 -3.44
CA HIS A 358 3.17 12.32 -4.06
C HIS A 358 3.06 12.21 -5.58
N HIS A 359 3.64 13.16 -6.28
CA HIS A 359 3.51 13.27 -7.73
C HIS A 359 4.72 12.75 -8.52
N ASP A 360 5.88 12.59 -7.87
CA ASP A 360 7.13 12.23 -8.56
C ASP A 360 7.42 10.74 -8.56
N TYR A 361 6.58 9.93 -7.92
CA TYR A 361 6.92 8.56 -7.65
C TYR A 361 6.02 7.60 -8.40
N GLY A 362 6.63 6.65 -9.12
CA GLY A 362 5.91 5.50 -9.67
C GLY A 362 5.29 5.68 -11.03
N ARG A 363 5.51 6.73 -11.74
CA ARG A 363 5.21 6.95 -13.18
C ARG A 363 4.27 5.92 -13.84
N GLY A 364 3.15 5.61 -13.17
CA GLY A 364 2.14 4.69 -13.67
C GLY A 364 2.37 3.21 -13.39
N GLY A 365 3.46 2.81 -12.71
CA GLY A 365 3.75 1.41 -12.42
C GLY A 365 3.76 1.11 -10.91
N ARG A 366 3.83 -0.19 -10.58
CA ARG A 366 3.99 -0.68 -9.22
C ARG A 366 5.38 -1.27 -9.05
N GLY A 367 6.00 -1.07 -7.88
CA GLY A 367 7.21 -1.77 -7.50
C GLY A 367 6.99 -3.29 -7.54
N TRP A 368 7.96 -4.02 -8.05
CA TRP A 368 7.90 -5.49 -8.11
C TRP A 368 7.59 -6.11 -6.75
N ARG A 369 8.39 -5.78 -5.76
CA ARG A 369 8.24 -6.23 -4.36
C ARG A 369 6.85 -5.93 -3.81
N ASP A 370 6.37 -4.72 -4.06
CA ASP A 370 5.13 -4.21 -3.49
C ASP A 370 3.92 -4.99 -3.97
N LEU A 371 3.81 -5.23 -5.27
CA LEU A 371 2.66 -5.94 -5.83
C LEU A 371 2.53 -7.36 -5.29
N TRP A 372 3.64 -8.11 -5.21
CA TRP A 372 3.60 -9.46 -4.68
C TRP A 372 3.14 -9.49 -3.22
N GLN A 373 3.59 -8.55 -2.41
CA GLN A 373 3.20 -8.48 -0.99
C GLN A 373 1.77 -7.95 -0.80
N ASP A 374 1.29 -7.05 -1.68
CA ASP A 374 -0.10 -6.62 -1.65
C ASP A 374 -1.08 -7.76 -1.93
N CYS A 375 -0.67 -8.73 -2.73
CA CYS A 375 -1.45 -9.94 -2.98
C CYS A 375 -1.69 -10.78 -1.73
N LEU A 376 -0.87 -10.68 -0.67
CA LEU A 376 -1.10 -11.43 0.58
C LEU A 376 -2.46 -11.10 1.21
N SER A 377 -2.83 -9.83 1.25
CA SER A 377 -4.13 -9.41 1.77
C SER A 377 -5.27 -9.64 0.76
N LEU A 378 -5.02 -9.42 -0.54
CA LEU A 378 -6.04 -9.65 -1.57
C LEU A 378 -6.45 -11.12 -1.64
N LEU A 379 -5.53 -12.06 -1.46
CA LEU A 379 -5.84 -13.50 -1.40
C LEU A 379 -6.78 -13.87 -0.24
N LEU A 380 -6.76 -13.10 0.83
CA LEU A 380 -7.59 -13.32 2.01
C LEU A 380 -8.95 -12.61 1.93
N MET A 381 -9.04 -11.48 1.21
CA MET A 381 -10.25 -10.67 1.13
C MET A 381 -10.97 -10.78 -0.21
N ASN A 382 -10.24 -10.64 -1.30
CA ASN A 382 -10.77 -10.59 -2.67
C ASN A 382 -9.86 -11.33 -3.64
N PRO A 383 -9.84 -12.68 -3.61
CA PRO A 383 -8.93 -13.52 -4.37
C PRO A 383 -9.22 -13.56 -5.87
N GLN A 384 -10.30 -12.95 -6.33
CA GLN A 384 -10.69 -12.96 -7.74
C GLN A 384 -9.57 -12.34 -8.59
N ASN A 385 -9.21 -13.01 -9.68
CA ASN A 385 -8.15 -12.62 -10.62
C ASN A 385 -6.71 -12.66 -10.07
N VAL A 386 -6.48 -12.91 -8.79
CA VAL A 386 -5.11 -12.95 -8.23
C VAL A 386 -4.28 -14.07 -8.87
N GLY A 387 -4.87 -15.25 -9.11
CA GLY A 387 -4.18 -16.34 -9.81
C GLY A 387 -3.72 -15.97 -11.21
N ALA A 388 -4.59 -15.31 -12.00
CA ALA A 388 -4.23 -14.82 -13.35
C ALA A 388 -3.16 -13.73 -13.29
N MET A 389 -3.19 -12.86 -12.27
CA MET A 389 -2.17 -11.83 -12.05
C MET A 389 -0.82 -12.46 -11.68
N ILE A 390 -0.80 -13.45 -10.79
CA ILE A 390 0.40 -14.22 -10.43
C ILE A 390 1.02 -14.83 -11.70
N GLU A 391 0.22 -15.57 -12.48
CA GLU A 391 0.68 -16.20 -13.74
C GLU A 391 1.36 -15.17 -14.66
N LYS A 392 0.68 -14.08 -14.98
CA LYS A 392 1.20 -13.03 -15.89
C LYS A 392 2.46 -12.34 -15.35
N ASN A 393 2.53 -12.10 -14.04
CA ASN A 393 3.63 -11.35 -13.45
C ASN A 393 4.93 -12.15 -13.36
N TYR A 394 4.89 -13.49 -13.41
CA TYR A 394 6.11 -14.27 -13.64
C TYR A 394 6.79 -13.95 -14.97
N GLY A 395 6.08 -13.43 -15.95
CA GLY A 395 6.63 -12.93 -17.20
C GLY A 395 7.63 -11.78 -17.05
N GLY A 396 7.75 -11.16 -15.88
CA GLY A 396 8.76 -10.16 -15.55
C GLY A 396 10.08 -10.73 -15.02
N VAL A 397 10.17 -12.02 -14.79
CA VAL A 397 11.41 -12.70 -14.37
C VAL A 397 12.34 -12.86 -15.58
N ARG A 398 13.62 -12.53 -15.40
CA ARG A 398 14.68 -12.81 -16.38
C ARG A 398 15.20 -14.23 -16.19
N ILE A 399 15.70 -14.80 -17.26
CA ILE A 399 16.24 -16.17 -17.25
C ILE A 399 17.46 -16.33 -16.32
N ASP A 400 18.16 -15.28 -15.95
CA ASP A 400 19.25 -15.29 -14.98
C ASP A 400 18.79 -15.21 -13.50
N GLY A 401 17.48 -15.31 -13.25
CA GLY A 401 16.86 -15.27 -11.93
C GLY A 401 16.65 -13.87 -11.36
N THR A 402 16.99 -12.82 -12.10
CA THR A 402 16.61 -11.44 -11.76
C THR A 402 15.22 -11.09 -12.34
N ASN A 403 14.77 -9.88 -12.24
CA ASN A 403 13.46 -9.46 -12.74
C ASN A 403 13.44 -7.99 -13.18
N ALA A 404 12.42 -7.61 -13.92
CA ALA A 404 12.11 -6.22 -14.18
C ALA A 404 11.78 -5.50 -12.85
N THR A 405 12.16 -4.22 -12.75
CA THR A 405 12.03 -3.47 -11.50
C THR A 405 10.59 -3.06 -11.21
N ILE A 406 9.83 -2.74 -12.26
CA ILE A 406 8.48 -2.21 -12.17
C ILE A 406 7.54 -3.05 -13.03
N ILE A 407 6.34 -3.30 -12.49
CA ILE A 407 5.18 -3.79 -13.23
C ILE A 407 4.43 -2.55 -13.72
N GLY A 408 4.23 -2.43 -15.01
CA GLY A 408 3.62 -1.26 -15.65
C GLY A 408 2.11 -1.15 -15.42
N ASP A 409 1.42 -0.38 -16.25
CA ASP A 409 0.00 -0.03 -16.09
C ASP A 409 -0.97 -1.21 -16.20
N GLY A 410 -0.52 -2.34 -16.71
CA GLY A 410 -1.31 -3.57 -16.80
C GLY A 410 -0.51 -4.81 -16.46
N ASP A 411 -1.21 -5.87 -16.10
CA ASP A 411 -0.60 -7.17 -15.87
C ASP A 411 0.21 -7.65 -17.07
N GLY A 412 1.46 -8.03 -16.85
CA GLY A 412 2.37 -8.48 -17.91
C GLY A 412 3.10 -7.37 -18.67
N ASN A 413 2.90 -6.10 -18.31
CA ASN A 413 3.71 -4.98 -18.76
C ASN A 413 4.83 -4.72 -17.77
N PHE A 414 6.08 -4.77 -18.25
CA PHE A 414 7.23 -4.62 -17.37
C PHE A 414 8.13 -3.50 -17.83
N ILE A 415 8.63 -2.73 -16.85
CA ILE A 415 9.63 -1.68 -17.04
C ILE A 415 10.93 -2.18 -16.45
N ALA A 416 11.97 -2.26 -17.29
CA ALA A 416 13.25 -2.87 -16.96
C ALA A 416 13.90 -2.22 -15.73
N ASP A 417 13.85 -0.91 -15.68
CA ASP A 417 14.46 -0.11 -14.63
C ASP A 417 13.62 1.14 -14.33
N ARG A 418 13.99 1.81 -13.27
CA ARG A 418 13.37 3.05 -12.85
C ARG A 418 14.32 4.21 -13.08
N ASN A 419 13.87 5.23 -13.77
CA ASN A 419 14.64 6.44 -14.05
C ASN A 419 15.98 6.16 -14.78
N GLY A 420 16.04 5.15 -15.63
CA GLY A 420 17.25 4.74 -16.33
C GLY A 420 18.33 4.13 -15.41
N ILE A 421 17.98 3.77 -14.18
CA ILE A 421 18.90 3.16 -13.21
C ILE A 421 18.61 1.65 -13.15
N ALA A 422 19.47 0.87 -13.79
CA ALA A 422 19.43 -0.57 -13.68
C ALA A 422 19.90 -1.03 -12.31
N ARG A 423 19.00 -1.57 -11.49
CA ARG A 423 19.30 -2.15 -10.18
C ARG A 423 18.84 -3.60 -10.10
N ILE A 424 19.68 -4.43 -9.51
CA ILE A 424 19.30 -5.79 -9.12
C ILE A 424 19.02 -5.77 -7.63
N TRP A 425 17.77 -6.00 -7.31
CA TRP A 425 17.26 -6.09 -5.94
C TRP A 425 17.31 -7.55 -5.50
N MET A 426 18.15 -7.86 -4.51
CA MET A 426 18.41 -9.25 -4.15
C MET A 426 17.21 -9.94 -3.50
N ASP A 427 16.30 -9.20 -2.89
CA ASP A 427 15.07 -9.71 -2.25
C ASP A 427 13.92 -9.98 -3.24
N HIS A 428 14.00 -9.47 -4.46
CA HIS A 428 12.89 -9.52 -5.42
C HIS A 428 12.48 -10.95 -5.81
N ALA A 429 13.38 -11.90 -5.77
CA ALA A 429 13.07 -13.29 -6.06
C ALA A 429 12.41 -14.04 -4.88
N LEU A 430 12.36 -13.43 -3.69
CA LEU A 430 11.76 -14.01 -2.50
C LEU A 430 10.24 -13.95 -2.54
N TRP A 431 9.67 -12.77 -2.84
CA TRP A 431 8.27 -12.45 -2.66
C TRP A 431 7.33 -13.23 -3.59
N PRO A 432 7.66 -13.50 -4.86
CA PRO A 432 6.81 -14.30 -5.75
C PRO A 432 6.49 -15.68 -5.18
N LEU A 433 7.47 -16.37 -4.58
CA LEU A 433 7.25 -17.69 -3.99
C LEU A 433 6.35 -17.61 -2.74
N ILE A 434 6.55 -16.63 -1.85
CA ILE A 434 5.71 -16.44 -0.67
C ILE A 434 4.25 -16.26 -1.09
N THR A 435 3.99 -15.38 -2.05
CA THR A 435 2.64 -15.12 -2.56
C THR A 435 2.05 -16.33 -3.28
N THR A 436 2.82 -17.01 -4.12
CA THR A 436 2.36 -18.21 -4.83
C THR A 436 2.08 -19.36 -3.85
N SER A 437 2.89 -19.52 -2.79
CA SER A 437 2.65 -20.47 -1.72
C SER A 437 1.34 -20.21 -0.99
N LEU A 438 1.07 -18.92 -0.67
CA LEU A 438 -0.22 -18.54 -0.07
C LEU A 438 -1.38 -18.82 -1.02
N TYR A 439 -1.24 -18.52 -2.31
CA TYR A 439 -2.26 -18.83 -3.32
C TYR A 439 -2.58 -20.32 -3.36
N ILE A 440 -1.55 -21.18 -3.45
CA ILE A 440 -1.72 -22.63 -3.46
C ILE A 440 -2.39 -23.11 -2.17
N ASN A 441 -1.98 -22.60 -1.03
CA ASN A 441 -2.56 -22.94 0.27
C ASN A 441 -4.05 -22.55 0.37
N GLN A 442 -4.41 -21.33 -0.12
CA GLN A 442 -5.80 -20.86 -0.08
C GLN A 442 -6.71 -21.58 -1.08
N THR A 443 -6.20 -21.91 -2.25
CA THR A 443 -7.01 -22.42 -3.36
C THR A 443 -6.92 -23.93 -3.55
N GLY A 444 -5.79 -24.56 -3.23
CA GLY A 444 -5.45 -25.92 -3.62
C GLY A 444 -5.01 -26.06 -5.08
N ASP A 445 -4.90 -24.94 -5.81
CA ASP A 445 -4.55 -24.93 -7.24
C ASP A 445 -3.04 -25.09 -7.45
N ILE A 446 -2.56 -26.32 -7.52
CA ILE A 446 -1.16 -26.63 -7.87
C ILE A 446 -0.91 -26.54 -9.38
N GLU A 447 -1.96 -26.49 -10.22
CA GLU A 447 -1.82 -26.43 -11.68
C GLU A 447 -1.20 -25.11 -12.13
N ILE A 448 -1.32 -24.04 -11.32
CA ILE A 448 -0.65 -22.77 -11.56
C ILE A 448 0.86 -22.93 -11.79
N LEU A 449 1.50 -23.90 -11.11
CA LEU A 449 2.92 -24.18 -11.22
C LEU A 449 3.33 -24.70 -12.60
N LYS A 450 2.40 -25.30 -13.35
CA LYS A 450 2.62 -25.86 -14.69
C LYS A 450 2.34 -24.86 -15.82
N LYS A 451 1.73 -23.71 -15.52
CA LYS A 451 1.40 -22.66 -16.49
C LYS A 451 2.67 -22.17 -17.19
N GLN A 452 2.59 -22.05 -18.51
CA GLN A 452 3.72 -21.65 -19.34
C GLN A 452 3.74 -20.12 -19.52
N VAL A 453 4.82 -19.49 -19.10
CA VAL A 453 4.98 -18.03 -19.10
C VAL A 453 6.30 -17.68 -19.80
N PRO A 454 6.36 -16.61 -20.65
CA PRO A 454 7.61 -16.14 -21.21
C PRO A 454 8.48 -15.48 -20.13
N TYR A 455 9.79 -15.46 -20.35
CA TYR A 455 10.73 -14.69 -19.52
C TYR A 455 10.92 -13.28 -20.08
N PHE A 456 11.11 -12.31 -19.20
CA PHE A 456 11.47 -10.96 -19.57
C PHE A 456 12.91 -10.90 -20.10
N LYS A 457 13.15 -10.07 -21.12
CA LYS A 457 14.47 -9.84 -21.70
C LYS A 457 14.67 -8.36 -21.99
N ASP A 458 15.82 -7.88 -21.62
CA ASP A 458 16.38 -6.57 -21.96
C ASP A 458 17.89 -6.69 -22.20
N ALA A 459 18.60 -5.59 -22.27
CA ALA A 459 20.05 -5.58 -22.44
C ALA A 459 20.81 -6.11 -21.21
N GLN A 460 20.21 -6.19 -20.04
CA GLN A 460 20.88 -6.68 -18.84
C GLN A 460 21.08 -8.19 -18.88
N THR A 461 22.22 -8.64 -18.42
CA THR A 461 22.56 -10.07 -18.34
C THR A 461 23.55 -10.33 -17.20
N MET A 462 23.86 -11.59 -16.92
CA MET A 462 24.82 -12.00 -15.88
C MET A 462 24.45 -11.41 -14.50
N ARG A 463 23.16 -11.42 -14.17
CA ARG A 463 22.58 -10.82 -12.94
C ARG A 463 22.98 -9.35 -12.77
N GLY A 464 22.86 -8.57 -13.86
CA GLY A 464 23.11 -7.13 -13.89
C GLY A 464 24.59 -6.71 -13.88
N THR A 465 25.53 -7.63 -14.08
CA THR A 465 26.97 -7.30 -14.12
C THR A 465 27.52 -7.05 -15.53
N GLU A 466 26.78 -7.44 -16.56
CA GLU A 466 27.14 -7.27 -17.96
C GLU A 466 25.96 -6.80 -18.81
N ILE A 467 26.27 -6.29 -19.98
CA ILE A 467 25.31 -5.91 -21.02
C ILE A 467 25.36 -6.94 -22.17
N ASP A 468 24.22 -7.42 -22.59
CA ASP A 468 24.05 -8.21 -23.80
C ASP A 468 24.09 -7.27 -25.02
N THR A 469 25.24 -7.17 -25.65
CA THR A 469 25.46 -6.28 -26.80
C THR A 469 24.74 -6.73 -28.07
N LEU A 470 24.18 -7.92 -28.11
CA LEU A 470 23.39 -8.44 -29.22
C LEU A 470 21.89 -8.06 -29.10
N TRP A 471 21.44 -7.71 -27.87
CA TRP A 471 20.06 -7.27 -27.67
C TRP A 471 19.85 -5.86 -28.25
N ASN A 472 18.67 -5.64 -28.82
CA ASN A 472 18.18 -4.34 -29.28
C ASN A 472 16.66 -4.34 -29.29
N ASP A 473 16.03 -3.19 -29.55
CA ASP A 473 14.57 -3.04 -29.53
C ASP A 473 13.82 -3.98 -30.48
N ALA A 474 14.45 -4.36 -31.61
CA ALA A 474 13.85 -5.30 -32.55
C ALA A 474 13.83 -6.75 -32.03
N TYR A 475 14.70 -7.08 -31.08
CA TYR A 475 14.62 -8.36 -30.36
C TYR A 475 13.31 -8.43 -29.52
N GLY A 476 12.89 -7.31 -28.96
CA GLY A 476 11.76 -7.21 -28.06
C GLY A 476 12.10 -7.57 -26.61
N ASN A 477 11.09 -7.64 -25.78
CA ASN A 477 11.22 -7.82 -24.33
C ASN A 477 10.94 -9.24 -23.82
N LYS A 478 10.98 -10.25 -24.70
CA LYS A 478 10.80 -11.67 -24.35
C LYS A 478 12.02 -12.49 -24.75
N GLN A 479 12.45 -13.36 -23.84
CA GLN A 479 13.56 -14.30 -24.06
C GLN A 479 13.26 -15.19 -25.26
N ARG A 480 14.28 -15.42 -26.12
CA ARG A 480 14.20 -16.28 -27.29
C ARG A 480 15.14 -17.47 -27.22
N THR A 481 14.83 -18.48 -28.01
CA THR A 481 15.66 -19.64 -28.28
C THR A 481 16.61 -19.36 -29.46
N GLU A 482 17.58 -20.22 -29.63
CA GLU A 482 18.55 -20.13 -30.74
C GLU A 482 17.88 -20.10 -32.12
N ASP A 483 16.74 -20.74 -32.29
CA ASP A 483 15.92 -20.71 -33.51
C ASP A 483 14.99 -19.49 -33.63
N GLY A 484 15.08 -18.54 -32.68
CA GLY A 484 14.38 -17.26 -32.69
C GLY A 484 12.93 -17.29 -32.14
N GLN A 485 12.45 -18.43 -31.66
CA GLN A 485 11.14 -18.53 -31.06
C GLN A 485 11.14 -17.91 -29.64
N VAL A 486 9.99 -17.41 -29.18
CA VAL A 486 9.83 -16.98 -27.78
C VAL A 486 9.89 -18.22 -26.89
N TYR A 487 10.80 -18.21 -25.92
CA TYR A 487 10.88 -19.28 -24.94
C TYR A 487 9.84 -19.07 -23.84
N THR A 488 9.17 -20.17 -23.45
CA THR A 488 8.26 -20.19 -22.29
C THR A 488 8.68 -21.31 -21.34
N GLY A 489 8.75 -20.98 -20.06
CA GLY A 489 8.96 -21.93 -18.97
C GLY A 489 7.71 -22.04 -18.10
N SER A 490 7.63 -23.08 -17.28
CA SER A 490 6.57 -23.18 -16.30
C SER A 490 6.78 -22.13 -15.18
N VAL A 491 5.71 -21.75 -14.47
CA VAL A 491 5.81 -20.91 -13.26
C VAL A 491 6.79 -21.54 -12.27
N LEU A 492 6.77 -22.85 -12.12
CA LEU A 492 7.74 -23.57 -11.27
C LEU A 492 9.18 -23.36 -11.76
N GLU A 493 9.41 -23.35 -13.07
CA GLU A 493 10.75 -23.09 -13.63
C GLU A 493 11.24 -21.68 -13.28
N HIS A 494 10.37 -20.66 -13.38
CA HIS A 494 10.71 -19.31 -12.98
C HIS A 494 11.10 -19.23 -11.50
N ILE A 495 10.33 -19.87 -10.62
CA ILE A 495 10.61 -19.93 -9.19
C ILE A 495 11.95 -20.65 -8.93
N LEU A 496 12.16 -21.82 -9.52
CA LEU A 496 13.40 -22.58 -9.34
C LEU A 496 14.63 -21.77 -9.76
N ILE A 497 14.57 -21.12 -10.92
CA ILE A 497 15.68 -20.29 -11.42
C ILE A 497 15.95 -19.13 -10.47
N GLN A 498 14.91 -18.45 -9.99
CA GLN A 498 15.08 -17.36 -9.02
C GLN A 498 15.77 -17.82 -7.73
N GLN A 499 15.33 -18.93 -7.15
CA GLN A 499 15.88 -19.43 -5.89
C GLN A 499 17.29 -20.03 -6.07
N LEU A 500 17.50 -20.83 -7.12
CA LEU A 500 18.76 -21.52 -7.36
C LEU A 500 19.86 -20.58 -7.82
N ALA A 501 19.56 -19.62 -8.71
CA ALA A 501 20.56 -18.63 -9.15
C ALA A 501 21.02 -17.75 -7.97
N ALA A 502 20.13 -17.40 -7.04
CA ALA A 502 20.47 -16.67 -5.84
C ALA A 502 21.42 -17.46 -4.92
N PHE A 503 21.26 -18.80 -4.81
CA PHE A 503 22.11 -19.66 -3.98
C PHE A 503 23.60 -19.59 -4.38
N TYR A 504 23.89 -19.33 -5.64
CA TYR A 504 25.25 -19.21 -6.17
C TYR A 504 25.77 -17.77 -6.26
N ASP A 505 24.93 -16.77 -5.98
CA ASP A 505 25.30 -15.35 -6.02
C ASP A 505 25.77 -14.86 -4.64
N VAL A 506 26.94 -15.28 -4.24
CA VAL A 506 27.47 -15.05 -2.89
C VAL A 506 28.71 -14.14 -2.89
N GLY A 507 28.92 -13.47 -1.76
CA GLY A 507 30.13 -12.70 -1.46
C GLY A 507 31.20 -13.53 -0.76
N VAL A 508 32.15 -12.85 -0.13
CA VAL A 508 33.33 -13.51 0.48
C VAL A 508 33.02 -14.35 1.71
N HIS A 509 31.94 -14.04 2.41
CA HIS A 509 31.47 -14.79 3.59
C HIS A 509 30.54 -15.95 3.21
N ASN A 510 30.35 -16.19 1.90
CA ASN A 510 29.44 -17.22 1.39
C ASN A 510 27.97 -16.94 1.73
N ILE A 511 27.65 -15.68 1.96
CA ILE A 511 26.32 -15.09 2.16
C ILE A 511 25.89 -14.44 0.82
N TYR A 512 24.58 -14.34 0.57
CA TYR A 512 24.07 -13.79 -0.70
C TYR A 512 24.41 -12.32 -0.83
N ARG A 513 24.90 -11.95 -2.01
CA ARG A 513 25.28 -10.56 -2.30
C ARG A 513 24.12 -9.62 -2.24
N LEU A 514 24.32 -8.45 -1.62
CA LEU A 514 23.31 -7.38 -1.51
C LEU A 514 22.97 -6.77 -2.90
N ARG A 515 23.94 -6.69 -3.81
CA ARG A 515 23.74 -6.10 -5.14
C ARG A 515 23.31 -4.63 -5.06
N GLY A 516 22.18 -4.26 -5.69
CA GLY A 516 21.66 -2.90 -5.68
C GLY A 516 21.03 -2.49 -4.35
N ALA A 517 20.44 -3.42 -3.64
CA ALA A 517 19.89 -3.38 -2.28
C ALA A 517 19.05 -4.65 -2.02
N ASP A 518 18.47 -4.77 -0.83
CA ASP A 518 17.38 -5.68 -0.53
C ASP A 518 16.07 -4.91 -0.27
N TRP A 519 15.20 -5.40 0.64
CA TRP A 519 13.98 -4.71 1.05
C TRP A 519 14.27 -3.28 1.55
N ASN A 520 15.42 -3.07 2.18
CA ASN A 520 15.88 -1.74 2.55
C ASN A 520 16.58 -1.07 1.35
N ASP A 521 15.78 -0.34 0.58
CA ASP A 521 16.23 0.38 -0.62
C ASP A 521 17.39 1.35 -0.37
N ALA A 522 17.59 1.72 0.87
CA ALA A 522 18.61 2.69 1.27
C ALA A 522 19.96 2.05 1.59
N LEU A 523 20.10 0.73 1.45
CA LEU A 523 21.37 0.01 1.48
C LEU A 523 21.99 -0.09 0.08
N ASP A 524 22.06 1.01 -0.65
CA ASP A 524 22.29 1.08 -2.09
C ASP A 524 23.73 1.41 -2.50
N MET A 525 24.67 1.45 -1.55
CA MET A 525 26.05 1.80 -1.82
C MET A 525 27.05 0.66 -1.52
N ALA A 526 26.57 -0.53 -1.18
CA ALA A 526 27.38 -1.71 -0.91
C ALA A 526 27.36 -2.75 -2.05
N ALA A 527 27.17 -2.31 -3.30
CA ALA A 527 26.92 -3.18 -4.44
C ALA A 527 28.10 -4.11 -4.81
N GLU A 528 29.34 -3.74 -4.45
CA GLU A 528 30.54 -4.49 -4.81
C GLU A 528 30.80 -5.69 -3.91
N ASN A 529 30.75 -5.51 -2.58
CA ASN A 529 31.10 -6.54 -1.61
C ASN A 529 30.02 -6.77 -0.54
N GLY A 530 28.98 -5.93 -0.49
CA GLY A 530 27.91 -6.09 0.48
C GLY A 530 27.19 -7.43 0.37
N GLU A 531 26.85 -8.01 1.53
CA GLU A 531 26.13 -9.27 1.65
C GLU A 531 24.96 -9.09 2.62
N SER A 532 23.83 -9.77 2.35
CA SER A 532 22.63 -9.74 3.20
C SER A 532 22.45 -11.08 3.89
N VAL A 533 22.84 -11.18 5.17
CA VAL A 533 22.53 -12.33 6.02
C VAL A 533 21.04 -12.44 6.23
N ALA A 534 20.37 -11.31 6.46
CA ALA A 534 18.92 -11.23 6.66
C ALA A 534 18.15 -11.96 5.56
N PHE A 535 18.35 -11.57 4.31
CA PHE A 535 17.64 -12.20 3.21
C PHE A 535 18.18 -13.58 2.83
N THR A 536 19.44 -13.91 3.12
CA THR A 536 19.93 -15.27 3.00
C THR A 536 19.16 -16.23 3.92
N CYS A 537 18.79 -15.80 5.14
CA CYS A 537 17.91 -16.55 6.03
C CYS A 537 16.53 -16.79 5.39
N ALA A 538 15.94 -15.75 4.78
CA ALA A 538 14.65 -15.86 4.11
C ALA A 538 14.69 -16.85 2.92
N TYR A 539 15.75 -16.82 2.13
CA TYR A 539 15.95 -17.77 1.03
C TYR A 539 16.13 -19.21 1.52
N ALA A 540 16.78 -19.42 2.66
CA ALA A 540 16.85 -20.76 3.27
C ALA A 540 15.45 -21.31 3.57
N GLY A 541 14.56 -20.47 4.14
CA GLY A 541 13.16 -20.81 4.35
C GLY A 541 12.39 -21.07 3.04
N ASN A 542 12.60 -20.24 2.03
CA ASN A 542 11.97 -20.40 0.72
C ASN A 542 12.35 -21.71 0.02
N LEU A 543 13.62 -22.09 0.05
CA LEU A 543 14.07 -23.39 -0.50
C LEU A 543 13.37 -24.57 0.17
N HIS A 544 13.18 -24.51 1.49
CA HIS A 544 12.44 -25.52 2.24
C HIS A 544 10.95 -25.55 1.84
N THR A 545 10.31 -24.37 1.72
CA THR A 545 8.91 -24.24 1.31
C THR A 545 8.70 -24.78 -0.10
N LEU A 546 9.59 -24.44 -1.03
CA LEU A 546 9.52 -24.92 -2.41
C LEU A 546 9.67 -26.45 -2.49
N ALA A 547 10.58 -27.03 -1.70
CA ALA A 547 10.72 -28.48 -1.60
C ALA A 547 9.44 -29.13 -1.08
N SER A 548 8.73 -28.50 -0.13
CA SER A 548 7.45 -28.99 0.38
C SER A 548 6.35 -28.96 -0.69
N ILE A 549 6.31 -27.91 -1.51
CA ILE A 549 5.40 -27.77 -2.65
C ILE A 549 5.66 -28.88 -3.68
N LEU A 550 6.94 -29.17 -4.00
CA LEU A 550 7.29 -30.26 -4.93
C LEU A 550 6.84 -31.62 -4.41
N ARG A 551 6.98 -31.89 -3.11
CA ARG A 551 6.46 -33.12 -2.49
C ARG A 551 4.94 -33.20 -2.54
N LEU A 552 4.25 -32.07 -2.43
CA LEU A 552 2.80 -32.02 -2.61
C LEU A 552 2.40 -32.39 -4.02
N MET A 553 3.08 -31.86 -5.04
CA MET A 553 2.86 -32.24 -6.45
C MET A 553 3.08 -33.75 -6.66
N GLU A 554 4.12 -34.31 -6.03
CA GLU A 554 4.41 -35.74 -6.08
C GLU A 554 3.26 -36.55 -5.44
N SER A 555 2.74 -36.08 -4.29
CA SER A 555 1.59 -36.72 -3.62
C SER A 555 0.30 -36.64 -4.46
N ALA A 556 0.18 -35.63 -5.32
CA ALA A 556 -0.92 -35.49 -6.28
C ALA A 556 -0.74 -36.35 -7.55
N GLY A 557 0.34 -37.13 -7.65
CA GLY A 557 0.58 -38.08 -8.74
C GLY A 557 1.56 -37.60 -9.82
N GLU A 558 2.11 -36.39 -9.69
CA GLU A 558 3.13 -35.91 -10.61
C GLU A 558 4.52 -36.45 -10.19
N THR A 559 5.26 -37.03 -11.11
CA THR A 559 6.57 -37.60 -10.78
C THR A 559 7.73 -36.79 -11.33
N SER A 560 7.51 -36.00 -12.38
CA SER A 560 8.53 -35.21 -13.05
C SER A 560 7.93 -34.00 -13.74
N ILE A 561 8.77 -33.02 -14.05
CA ILE A 561 8.38 -31.83 -14.79
C ILE A 561 9.42 -31.48 -15.85
N PRO A 562 9.00 -31.04 -17.06
CA PRO A 562 9.91 -30.56 -18.09
C PRO A 562 10.38 -29.14 -17.77
N LEU A 563 11.68 -28.95 -17.63
CA LEU A 563 12.36 -27.66 -17.41
C LEU A 563 13.43 -27.46 -18.47
N SER A 564 13.89 -26.19 -18.63
CA SER A 564 15.07 -25.86 -19.45
C SER A 564 16.27 -26.75 -19.09
N GLU A 565 16.98 -27.28 -20.10
CA GLU A 565 18.17 -28.11 -19.82
C GLU A 565 19.26 -27.33 -19.09
N GLU A 566 19.34 -26.01 -19.28
CA GLU A 566 20.33 -25.15 -18.66
C GLU A 566 20.22 -25.13 -17.13
N ILE A 567 19.04 -25.36 -16.56
CA ILE A 567 18.83 -25.39 -15.10
C ILE A 567 19.62 -26.52 -14.42
N GLU A 568 20.02 -27.56 -15.16
CA GLU A 568 20.81 -28.67 -14.62
C GLU A 568 22.13 -28.19 -14.01
N ILE A 569 22.70 -27.10 -14.54
CA ILE A 569 23.93 -26.47 -14.02
C ILE A 569 23.72 -25.99 -12.57
N LEU A 570 22.53 -25.44 -12.27
CA LEU A 570 22.18 -24.94 -10.94
C LEU A 570 21.78 -26.07 -9.95
N LEU A 571 21.54 -27.28 -10.44
CA LEU A 571 21.15 -28.43 -9.62
C LEU A 571 22.34 -29.23 -9.09
N ASN A 572 23.56 -28.67 -9.11
CA ASN A 572 24.72 -29.30 -8.49
C ASN A 572 24.39 -29.66 -7.02
N ASP A 573 24.67 -30.91 -6.62
CA ASP A 573 24.38 -31.51 -5.31
C ASP A 573 25.63 -31.86 -4.50
N GLN A 574 26.81 -31.50 -5.00
CA GLN A 574 28.08 -31.76 -4.33
C GLN A 574 28.27 -30.78 -3.17
N THR A 575 28.01 -31.24 -1.95
CA THR A 575 28.05 -30.40 -0.72
C THR A 575 29.41 -29.74 -0.48
N ASP A 576 30.51 -30.40 -0.81
CA ASP A 576 31.86 -29.82 -0.69
C ASP A 576 32.04 -28.54 -1.51
N MET A 577 31.31 -28.41 -2.62
CA MET A 577 31.31 -27.21 -3.44
C MET A 577 30.51 -26.04 -2.84
N PHE A 578 29.58 -26.33 -1.91
CA PHE A 578 28.78 -25.27 -1.27
C PHE A 578 29.63 -24.40 -0.32
N ASP A 579 30.70 -24.94 0.24
CA ASP A 579 31.65 -24.22 1.09
C ASP A 579 32.60 -23.31 0.28
N SER A 580 32.70 -23.53 -1.03
CA SER A 580 33.63 -22.81 -1.89
C SER A 580 32.95 -21.68 -2.68
N VAL A 581 33.22 -20.44 -2.25
CA VAL A 581 32.76 -19.23 -2.99
C VAL A 581 33.19 -19.24 -4.44
N SER A 582 34.43 -19.70 -4.72
CA SER A 582 34.97 -19.75 -6.08
C SER A 582 34.21 -20.76 -6.95
N GLU A 583 33.82 -21.91 -6.42
CA GLU A 583 33.05 -22.91 -7.16
C GLU A 583 31.61 -22.45 -7.41
N LYS A 584 30.96 -21.88 -6.40
CA LYS A 584 29.64 -21.24 -6.57
C LYS A 584 29.66 -20.20 -7.69
N LYS A 585 30.67 -19.33 -7.71
CA LYS A 585 30.84 -18.31 -8.74
C LYS A 585 31.06 -18.93 -10.14
N LYS A 586 31.77 -20.04 -10.26
CA LYS A 586 31.94 -20.77 -11.52
C LYS A 586 30.60 -21.30 -12.03
N ILE A 587 29.85 -22.00 -11.16
CA ILE A 587 28.52 -22.56 -11.49
C ILE A 587 27.58 -21.45 -11.97
N LEU A 588 27.49 -20.35 -11.23
CA LEU A 588 26.64 -19.20 -11.62
C LEU A 588 27.08 -18.61 -12.95
N THR A 589 28.38 -18.45 -13.16
CA THR A 589 28.94 -17.91 -14.41
C THR A 589 28.67 -18.82 -15.58
N GLU A 590 28.82 -20.14 -15.45
CA GLU A 590 28.49 -21.12 -16.47
C GLU A 590 27.01 -21.07 -16.84
N TYR A 591 26.12 -21.10 -15.86
CA TYR A 591 24.67 -20.94 -16.06
C TYR A 591 24.34 -19.65 -16.80
N ALA A 592 24.80 -18.51 -16.28
CA ALA A 592 24.47 -17.22 -16.86
C ALA A 592 25.02 -17.04 -18.28
N LYS A 593 26.18 -17.66 -18.62
CA LYS A 593 26.72 -17.69 -19.98
C LYS A 593 25.86 -18.54 -20.90
N SER A 594 25.34 -19.69 -20.46
CA SER A 594 24.50 -20.57 -21.28
C SER A 594 23.20 -19.90 -21.72
N CYS A 595 22.73 -18.92 -20.97
CA CYS A 595 21.47 -18.20 -21.26
C CYS A 595 21.66 -16.69 -21.52
N ARG A 596 22.87 -16.24 -21.83
CA ARG A 596 23.21 -14.81 -21.94
C ARG A 596 22.36 -14.06 -22.97
N HIS A 597 22.21 -14.62 -24.19
CA HIS A 597 21.42 -14.02 -25.26
C HIS A 597 20.20 -14.86 -25.61
N ASN A 598 20.39 -16.06 -26.10
CA ASN A 598 19.35 -17.02 -26.41
C ASN A 598 19.54 -18.31 -25.62
N LEU A 599 18.44 -19.06 -25.43
CA LEU A 599 18.43 -20.39 -24.84
C LEU A 599 18.53 -21.46 -25.94
N SER A 600 19.02 -22.65 -25.59
CA SER A 600 18.93 -23.82 -26.45
C SER A 600 17.50 -24.17 -26.88
N GLY A 601 16.51 -23.84 -26.05
CA GLY A 601 15.12 -24.22 -26.24
C GLY A 601 14.80 -25.67 -25.91
N ARG A 602 15.80 -26.46 -25.53
CA ARG A 602 15.60 -27.85 -25.14
C ARG A 602 15.11 -27.99 -23.74
N LYS A 603 14.15 -28.89 -23.52
CA LYS A 603 13.64 -29.22 -22.18
C LYS A 603 14.01 -30.65 -21.82
N LYS A 604 14.33 -30.86 -20.54
CA LYS A 604 14.63 -32.13 -19.92
C LYS A 604 13.61 -32.38 -18.79
N ASN A 605 13.21 -33.64 -18.60
CA ASN A 605 12.34 -34.02 -17.48
C ASN A 605 13.17 -34.21 -16.22
N PHE A 606 12.82 -33.50 -15.17
CA PHE A 606 13.44 -33.62 -13.86
C PHE A 606 12.46 -34.26 -12.86
N SER A 607 12.96 -35.21 -12.08
CA SER A 607 12.19 -35.86 -11.01
C SER A 607 11.90 -34.85 -9.89
N LEU A 608 10.62 -34.75 -9.45
CA LEU A 608 10.22 -33.85 -8.37
C LEU A 608 10.89 -34.23 -7.03
N SER A 609 11.05 -35.51 -6.75
CA SER A 609 11.76 -35.97 -5.55
C SER A 609 13.24 -35.57 -5.55
N THR A 610 13.91 -35.65 -6.70
CA THR A 610 15.31 -35.22 -6.84
C THR A 610 15.44 -33.71 -6.65
N LEU A 611 14.54 -32.92 -7.28
CA LEU A 611 14.51 -31.47 -7.11
C LEU A 611 14.28 -31.10 -5.63
N ALA A 612 13.29 -31.72 -4.98
CA ALA A 612 13.00 -31.47 -3.57
C ALA A 612 14.19 -31.81 -2.66
N ALA A 613 14.88 -32.94 -2.92
CA ALA A 613 16.08 -33.32 -2.16
C ALA A 613 17.21 -32.29 -2.32
N ASN A 614 17.46 -31.81 -3.55
CA ASN A 614 18.46 -30.80 -3.84
C ASN A 614 18.18 -29.46 -3.10
N LEU A 615 16.92 -29.01 -3.12
CA LEU A 615 16.51 -27.79 -2.41
C LEU A 615 16.67 -27.92 -0.89
N ILE A 616 16.28 -29.04 -0.31
CA ILE A 616 16.45 -29.31 1.13
C ILE A 616 17.93 -29.33 1.51
N GLN A 617 18.78 -29.94 0.70
CA GLN A 617 20.21 -29.97 0.93
C GLN A 617 20.81 -28.55 0.97
N LYS A 618 20.43 -27.71 0.01
CA LYS A 618 20.86 -26.30 -0.04
C LYS A 618 20.31 -25.48 1.16
N SER A 619 19.04 -25.66 1.50
CA SER A 619 18.41 -25.02 2.66
C SER A 619 19.11 -25.38 3.96
N ASN A 620 19.38 -26.69 4.17
CA ASN A 620 20.07 -27.17 5.38
C ASN A 620 21.50 -26.62 5.46
N TRP A 621 22.22 -26.60 4.33
CA TRP A 621 23.56 -26.04 4.28
C TRP A 621 23.55 -24.57 4.69
N LEU A 622 22.68 -23.73 4.08
CA LEU A 622 22.53 -22.31 4.44
C LEU A 622 22.22 -22.13 5.92
N THR A 623 21.24 -22.87 6.43
CA THR A 623 20.83 -22.79 7.84
C THR A 623 22.00 -23.08 8.77
N ASN A 624 22.79 -24.12 8.50
CA ASN A 624 23.93 -24.49 9.32
C ASN A 624 25.07 -23.48 9.21
N HIS A 625 25.33 -22.98 7.99
CA HIS A 625 26.35 -21.96 7.75
C HIS A 625 26.03 -20.68 8.55
N ILE A 626 24.81 -20.14 8.42
CA ILE A 626 24.39 -18.92 9.10
C ILE A 626 24.42 -19.12 10.62
N ARG A 627 23.92 -20.22 11.15
CA ARG A 627 23.95 -20.52 12.58
C ARG A 627 25.35 -20.52 13.16
N SER A 628 26.34 -21.02 12.41
CA SER A 628 27.69 -21.17 12.87
C SER A 628 28.56 -19.91 12.73
N GLN A 629 28.23 -19.03 11.77
CA GLN A 629 29.08 -17.90 11.40
C GLN A 629 28.51 -16.54 11.83
N GLU A 630 27.17 -16.38 11.86
CA GLU A 630 26.54 -15.07 11.93
C GLU A 630 25.95 -14.73 13.30
N TRP A 631 26.04 -15.63 14.28
CA TRP A 631 25.52 -15.41 15.61
C TRP A 631 26.45 -14.53 16.45
N ILE A 632 25.89 -13.48 17.06
CA ILE A 632 26.57 -12.56 17.97
C ILE A 632 26.04 -12.82 19.39
N ASP A 633 26.90 -13.26 20.29
CA ASP A 633 26.56 -13.39 21.73
C ASP A 633 26.50 -12.01 22.38
N GLY A 634 25.47 -11.77 23.19
CA GLY A 634 25.33 -10.58 24.00
C GLY A 634 26.37 -10.51 25.13
N LYS A 635 26.35 -9.40 25.90
CA LYS A 635 27.28 -9.22 27.05
C LYS A 635 26.99 -10.18 28.19
N ASP A 636 25.78 -10.68 28.27
CA ASP A 636 25.39 -11.77 29.15
C ASP A 636 24.87 -12.96 28.29
N ASN A 637 24.82 -14.13 28.87
CA ASN A 637 24.37 -15.34 28.17
C ASN A 637 22.87 -15.35 27.83
N GLU A 638 22.14 -14.29 28.15
CA GLU A 638 20.70 -14.19 27.97
C GLU A 638 20.34 -13.37 26.72
N GLU A 639 21.26 -12.59 26.17
CA GLU A 639 21.14 -11.81 24.97
C GLU A 639 21.93 -12.42 23.82
N GLY A 640 21.56 -12.09 22.60
CA GLY A 640 22.26 -12.48 21.38
C GLY A 640 21.37 -12.20 20.17
N TRP A 641 21.98 -12.03 19.01
CA TRP A 641 21.29 -11.74 17.74
C TRP A 641 22.13 -12.15 16.55
N TYR A 642 21.54 -12.16 15.36
CA TYR A 642 22.27 -12.41 14.12
C TYR A 642 22.78 -11.10 13.53
N ASN A 643 24.00 -11.10 12.96
CA ASN A 643 24.42 -10.05 12.04
C ASN A 643 23.46 -9.99 10.84
N SER A 644 23.04 -8.80 10.42
CA SER A 644 22.13 -8.64 9.29
C SER A 644 22.86 -8.46 7.96
N TYR A 645 24.04 -7.81 7.97
CA TYR A 645 24.73 -7.42 6.75
C TYR A 645 26.26 -7.41 6.92
N TYR A 646 26.93 -7.57 5.77
CA TYR A 646 28.31 -7.16 5.57
C TYR A 646 28.35 -5.92 4.69
N ASP A 647 29.22 -4.99 5.01
CA ASP A 647 29.37 -3.74 4.28
C ASP A 647 30.22 -3.89 3.00
N ASN A 648 30.46 -2.80 2.28
CA ASN A 648 31.22 -2.82 1.04
C ASN A 648 32.71 -3.09 1.24
N HIS A 649 33.22 -3.08 2.49
CA HIS A 649 34.56 -3.51 2.85
C HIS A 649 34.63 -4.98 3.29
N GLY A 650 33.47 -5.65 3.40
CA GLY A 650 33.36 -7.03 3.87
C GLY A 650 33.42 -7.14 5.40
N GLU A 651 33.10 -6.07 6.12
CA GLU A 651 33.03 -6.08 7.57
C GLU A 651 31.59 -6.27 8.05
N ALA A 652 31.42 -7.04 9.15
CA ALA A 652 30.10 -7.21 9.75
C ALA A 652 29.57 -5.87 10.29
N VAL A 653 28.32 -5.56 9.98
CA VAL A 653 27.73 -4.26 10.31
C VAL A 653 27.30 -4.18 11.77
N GLU A 654 26.97 -5.31 12.38
CA GLU A 654 26.46 -5.40 13.73
C GLU A 654 27.49 -5.99 14.72
N GLY A 655 27.24 -5.76 16.00
CA GLY A 655 28.10 -6.22 17.09
C GLY A 655 28.40 -5.13 18.09
N PHE A 656 29.55 -5.29 18.78
CA PHE A 656 30.01 -4.31 19.77
C PHE A 656 31.06 -3.39 19.16
N HIS A 657 30.71 -2.11 19.05
CA HIS A 657 31.61 -1.06 18.56
C HIS A 657 31.92 -0.09 19.69
N HIS A 658 33.10 -0.21 20.27
CA HIS A 658 33.51 0.49 21.50
C HIS A 658 32.54 0.19 22.65
N GLU A 659 31.82 1.16 23.17
CA GLU A 659 30.82 0.99 24.22
C GLU A 659 29.40 0.80 23.69
N GLN A 660 29.18 0.90 22.35
CA GLN A 660 27.88 0.85 21.71
C GLN A 660 27.58 -0.53 21.16
N VAL A 661 26.28 -0.84 21.12
CA VAL A 661 25.75 -2.02 20.45
C VAL A 661 25.15 -1.57 19.11
N ARG A 662 25.59 -2.20 18.02
CA ARG A 662 24.97 -2.11 16.71
C ARG A 662 24.10 -3.32 16.49
N MET A 663 22.81 -3.11 16.39
CA MET A 663 21.80 -4.13 16.13
C MET A 663 20.78 -3.63 15.12
N MET A 664 20.42 -4.46 14.17
CA MET A 664 19.36 -4.23 13.20
C MET A 664 18.24 -5.26 13.36
N LEU A 665 16.99 -4.82 13.18
CA LEU A 665 15.83 -5.70 13.31
C LEU A 665 15.71 -6.68 12.15
N THR A 666 16.15 -6.30 10.95
CA THR A 666 15.95 -7.05 9.69
C THR A 666 16.51 -8.47 9.76
N GLY A 667 17.75 -8.65 10.25
CA GLY A 667 18.36 -9.98 10.42
C GLY A 667 17.59 -10.86 11.39
N GLN A 668 17.03 -10.25 12.42
CA GLN A 668 16.26 -10.98 13.43
C GLN A 668 14.93 -11.47 12.85
N VAL A 669 14.23 -10.62 12.13
CA VAL A 669 12.98 -10.97 11.46
C VAL A 669 13.16 -12.20 10.56
N PHE A 670 14.12 -12.15 9.66
CA PHE A 670 14.26 -13.19 8.65
C PHE A 670 14.98 -14.44 9.16
N SER A 671 15.82 -14.34 10.20
CA SER A 671 16.37 -15.54 10.87
C SER A 671 15.27 -16.35 11.59
N ILE A 672 14.27 -15.68 12.14
CA ILE A 672 13.10 -16.32 12.76
C ILE A 672 12.17 -16.87 11.69
N MET A 673 11.75 -16.04 10.70
CA MET A 673 10.81 -16.39 9.64
C MET A 673 11.37 -17.50 8.74
N GLY A 674 12.65 -17.44 8.38
CA GLY A 674 13.34 -18.46 7.59
C GLY A 674 13.66 -19.75 8.33
N ASN A 675 13.24 -19.88 9.59
CA ASN A 675 13.49 -21.04 10.46
C ASN A 675 15.00 -21.32 10.68
N VAL A 676 15.83 -20.30 10.55
CA VAL A 676 17.26 -20.36 10.87
C VAL A 676 17.47 -20.32 12.38
N ALA A 677 16.87 -19.36 13.09
CA ALA A 677 16.98 -19.25 14.52
C ALA A 677 16.29 -20.43 15.24
N THR A 678 16.97 -21.03 16.21
CA THR A 678 16.37 -21.99 17.15
C THR A 678 15.51 -21.27 18.17
N ASP A 679 14.58 -21.96 18.84
CA ASP A 679 13.73 -21.35 19.87
C ASP A 679 14.55 -20.74 21.03
N ALA A 680 15.69 -21.35 21.39
CA ALA A 680 16.60 -20.79 22.37
C ALA A 680 17.23 -19.46 21.89
N GLN A 681 17.59 -19.39 20.61
CA GLN A 681 18.10 -18.15 20.00
C GLN A 681 17.00 -17.11 19.87
N ILE A 682 15.76 -17.49 19.51
CA ILE A 682 14.61 -16.55 19.44
C ILE A 682 14.39 -15.87 20.79
N ARG A 683 14.45 -16.59 21.91
CA ARG A 683 14.33 -15.99 23.25
C ARG A 683 15.42 -14.94 23.51
N LYS A 684 16.66 -15.21 23.09
CA LYS A 684 17.78 -14.25 23.20
C LYS A 684 17.59 -13.05 22.27
N ILE A 685 17.14 -13.29 21.03
CA ILE A 685 16.82 -12.22 20.05
C ILE A 685 15.76 -11.29 20.63
N VAL A 686 14.64 -11.85 21.13
CA VAL A 686 13.57 -11.07 21.76
C VAL A 686 14.11 -10.19 22.87
N LYS A 687 14.93 -10.76 23.76
CA LYS A 687 15.52 -10.01 24.88
C LYS A 687 16.43 -8.88 24.41
N SER A 688 17.25 -9.14 23.40
CA SER A 688 18.11 -8.12 22.79
C SER A 688 17.30 -7.03 22.09
N ALA A 689 16.27 -7.40 21.30
CA ALA A 689 15.40 -6.47 20.63
C ALA A 689 14.60 -5.59 21.62
N ASP A 690 14.10 -6.19 22.71
CA ASP A 690 13.44 -5.46 23.80
C ASP A 690 14.37 -4.45 24.46
N HIS A 691 15.62 -4.79 24.65
CA HIS A 691 16.61 -3.92 25.29
C HIS A 691 17.08 -2.79 24.36
N TYR A 692 17.49 -3.13 23.15
CA TYR A 692 18.19 -2.19 22.27
C TYR A 692 17.26 -1.45 21.31
N LEU A 693 16.18 -2.08 20.81
CA LEU A 693 15.35 -1.55 19.75
C LEU A 693 13.95 -1.08 20.20
N TYR A 694 13.39 -1.66 21.27
CA TYR A 694 12.04 -1.35 21.68
C TYR A 694 11.90 0.02 22.32
N ARG A 695 10.91 0.80 21.81
CA ARG A 695 10.51 2.12 22.33
C ARG A 695 8.99 2.25 22.23
N LYS A 696 8.32 2.01 23.37
CA LYS A 696 6.85 1.98 23.43
C LYS A 696 6.23 3.28 22.96
N GLU A 697 6.82 4.39 23.33
CA GLU A 697 6.33 5.76 23.11
C GLU A 697 6.33 6.20 21.64
N ILE A 698 6.95 5.43 20.76
CA ILE A 698 7.05 5.75 19.32
C ILE A 698 6.61 4.61 18.40
N GLY A 699 5.85 3.65 18.92
CA GLY A 699 5.29 2.55 18.12
C GLY A 699 5.98 1.20 18.24
N GLY A 700 7.03 1.06 19.08
CA GLY A 700 7.65 -0.24 19.37
C GLY A 700 9.08 -0.40 18.87
N TYR A 701 9.32 -1.36 17.96
CA TYR A 701 10.69 -1.75 17.59
C TYR A 701 11.27 -0.88 16.49
N ARG A 702 12.36 -0.18 16.78
CA ARG A 702 13.17 0.55 15.80
C ARG A 702 13.81 -0.41 14.80
N LEU A 703 14.07 0.08 13.59
CA LEU A 703 14.73 -0.72 12.56
C LEU A 703 16.20 -1.02 12.90
N ASN A 704 16.88 -0.09 13.55
CA ASN A 704 18.25 -0.25 14.03
C ASN A 704 18.55 0.64 15.24
N THR A 705 19.62 0.30 15.98
CA THR A 705 20.24 1.18 16.97
C THR A 705 20.94 2.36 16.29
N ASP A 706 21.20 3.44 17.03
CA ASP A 706 22.01 4.56 16.52
C ASP A 706 23.48 4.14 16.36
N PHE A 707 23.95 4.13 15.11
CA PHE A 707 25.34 3.75 14.82
C PHE A 707 26.33 4.90 15.05
N GLN A 708 25.83 6.13 15.15
CA GLN A 708 26.63 7.36 15.31
C GLN A 708 27.75 7.49 14.26
N GLU A 709 27.51 6.96 13.07
CA GLU A 709 28.44 6.91 11.97
C GLU A 709 27.69 7.05 10.64
N LEU A 710 28.24 7.86 9.75
CA LEU A 710 27.74 7.95 8.36
C LEU A 710 28.36 6.83 7.51
N LYS A 711 27.82 5.62 7.62
CA LYS A 711 28.30 4.44 6.86
C LYS A 711 27.86 4.50 5.39
N PHE A 712 28.40 5.44 4.63
CA PHE A 712 28.11 5.55 3.19
C PHE A 712 28.61 4.35 2.37
N ASP A 713 29.49 3.53 2.91
CA ASP A 713 29.88 2.24 2.36
C ASP A 713 28.77 1.18 2.40
N MET A 714 27.69 1.46 3.14
CA MET A 714 26.46 0.65 3.12
C MET A 714 25.37 1.30 2.26
N GLY A 715 25.08 2.58 2.45
CA GLY A 715 24.03 3.22 1.69
C GLY A 715 23.53 4.54 2.29
N ARG A 716 22.67 5.23 1.54
CA ARG A 716 22.06 6.51 1.94
C ARG A 716 21.24 6.43 3.23
N MET A 717 20.83 5.23 3.68
CA MET A 717 20.17 5.02 4.97
C MET A 717 20.90 5.76 6.09
N PHE A 718 22.21 5.63 6.18
CA PHE A 718 23.03 6.26 7.22
C PHE A 718 23.24 7.77 7.01
N GLY A 719 22.78 8.31 5.90
CA GLY A 719 22.70 9.76 5.65
C GLY A 719 21.42 10.39 6.19
N PHE A 720 20.38 9.60 6.46
CA PHE A 720 19.17 10.10 7.12
C PHE A 720 19.44 10.38 8.61
N ALA A 721 18.76 11.41 9.14
CA ALA A 721 18.78 11.62 10.57
C ALA A 721 18.28 10.38 11.32
N TYR A 722 18.94 10.05 12.43
CA TYR A 722 18.51 8.90 13.24
C TYR A 722 17.08 9.08 13.76
N GLY A 723 16.27 8.09 13.58
CA GLY A 723 14.84 8.09 13.88
C GLY A 723 13.94 8.47 12.71
N GLU A 724 14.53 8.65 11.52
CA GLU A 724 13.80 8.93 10.27
C GLU A 724 14.00 7.81 9.25
N LYS A 725 12.93 7.47 8.54
CA LYS A 725 12.96 6.45 7.49
C LYS A 725 13.64 5.15 7.97
N GLU A 726 14.49 4.60 7.12
CA GLU A 726 15.20 3.33 7.39
C GLU A 726 16.29 3.48 8.47
N ASN A 727 16.64 4.69 8.91
CA ASN A 727 17.65 4.89 9.95
C ASN A 727 17.03 5.08 11.34
N GLY A 728 16.67 4.00 11.98
CA GLY A 728 16.22 4.00 13.37
C GLY A 728 14.79 4.46 13.63
N ALA A 729 13.97 4.69 12.61
CA ALA A 729 12.52 4.83 12.81
C ALA A 729 11.89 3.49 13.21
N VAL A 730 10.70 3.52 13.79
CA VAL A 730 9.85 2.32 13.88
C VAL A 730 9.22 2.11 12.51
N PHE A 731 9.86 1.29 11.67
CA PHE A 731 9.38 1.02 10.32
C PHE A 731 8.29 -0.06 10.38
N SER A 732 7.04 0.37 10.18
CA SER A 732 5.86 -0.48 10.45
C SER A 732 5.88 -1.81 9.71
N HIS A 733 6.32 -1.81 8.46
CA HIS A 733 6.40 -3.02 7.65
C HIS A 733 7.32 -4.09 8.28
N MET A 734 8.53 -3.70 8.70
CA MET A 734 9.47 -4.63 9.33
C MET A 734 9.02 -5.04 10.73
N ALA A 735 8.41 -4.12 11.51
CA ALA A 735 7.88 -4.44 12.82
C ALA A 735 6.70 -5.44 12.76
N VAL A 736 5.83 -5.33 11.75
CA VAL A 736 4.76 -6.30 11.52
C VAL A 736 5.32 -7.65 11.04
N MET A 737 6.32 -7.66 10.17
CA MET A 737 7.00 -8.91 9.78
C MET A 737 7.71 -9.57 10.97
N TYR A 738 8.26 -8.79 11.91
CA TYR A 738 8.79 -9.33 13.16
C TYR A 738 7.72 -10.03 13.99
N ALA A 739 6.55 -9.39 14.15
CA ALA A 739 5.42 -10.00 14.82
C ALA A 739 4.95 -11.29 14.14
N ASN A 740 4.84 -11.27 12.81
CA ASN A 740 4.47 -12.44 12.00
C ASN A 740 5.46 -13.60 12.23
N ALA A 741 6.76 -13.32 12.15
CA ALA A 741 7.81 -14.32 12.37
C ALA A 741 7.72 -14.94 13.78
N LEU A 742 7.50 -14.13 14.81
CA LEU A 742 7.32 -14.59 16.18
C LEU A 742 6.09 -15.48 16.33
N TYR A 743 4.95 -15.06 15.78
CA TYR A 743 3.72 -15.84 15.80
C TYR A 743 3.86 -17.19 15.07
N GLN A 744 4.53 -17.21 13.91
CA GLN A 744 4.81 -18.45 13.18
C GLN A 744 5.56 -19.47 14.07
N ARG A 745 6.43 -18.99 14.95
CA ARG A 745 7.26 -19.80 15.86
C ARG A 745 6.62 -20.00 17.26
N GLY A 746 5.37 -19.58 17.46
CA GLY A 746 4.62 -19.76 18.71
C GLY A 746 4.95 -18.76 19.82
N PHE A 747 5.69 -17.70 19.52
CA PHE A 747 5.99 -16.61 20.46
C PHE A 747 4.88 -15.54 20.40
N ALA A 748 3.66 -15.96 20.77
CA ALA A 748 2.47 -15.14 20.60
C ALA A 748 2.46 -13.85 21.45
N LYS A 749 2.98 -13.90 22.68
CA LYS A 749 3.05 -12.72 23.57
C LYS A 749 3.95 -11.64 23.00
N GLU A 750 5.12 -12.02 22.52
CA GLU A 750 6.10 -11.14 21.92
C GLU A 750 5.62 -10.59 20.58
N GLY A 751 4.99 -11.44 19.78
CA GLY A 751 4.36 -11.01 18.52
C GLY A 751 3.22 -10.03 18.74
N TRP A 752 2.35 -10.28 19.70
CA TRP A 752 1.26 -9.37 20.06
C TRP A 752 1.77 -8.03 20.59
N LYS A 753 2.81 -8.05 21.43
CA LYS A 753 3.48 -6.83 21.90
C LYS A 753 3.91 -5.94 20.71
N ALA A 754 4.48 -6.52 19.67
CA ALA A 754 4.91 -5.77 18.49
C ALA A 754 3.71 -5.17 17.74
N LEU A 755 2.68 -5.96 17.45
CA LEU A 755 1.46 -5.47 16.77
C LEU A 755 0.75 -4.41 17.59
N ARG A 756 0.57 -4.65 18.89
CA ARG A 756 -0.17 -3.75 19.78
C ARG A 756 0.54 -2.41 19.95
N SER A 757 1.87 -2.40 20.01
CA SER A 757 2.62 -1.14 20.09
C SER A 757 2.40 -0.24 18.88
N LEU A 758 2.32 -0.81 17.68
CA LEU A 758 2.00 -0.07 16.45
C LEU A 758 0.59 0.50 16.48
N SER A 759 -0.42 -0.33 16.82
CA SER A 759 -1.82 0.11 16.84
C SER A 759 -2.09 1.12 17.94
N ASP A 760 -1.52 0.97 19.14
CA ASP A 760 -1.68 1.91 20.24
C ASP A 760 -1.14 3.29 19.86
N THR A 761 0.04 3.35 19.22
CA THR A 761 0.61 4.62 18.77
C THR A 761 -0.19 5.22 17.62
N ALA A 762 -0.63 4.42 16.66
CA ALA A 762 -1.45 4.90 15.54
C ALA A 762 -2.80 5.48 16.01
N LEU A 763 -3.42 4.88 17.02
CA LEU A 763 -4.69 5.31 17.62
C LEU A 763 -4.54 6.50 18.59
N ASP A 764 -3.33 6.77 19.06
CA ASP A 764 -3.04 7.97 19.84
C ASP A 764 -2.78 9.16 18.90
N PHE A 765 -3.85 9.88 18.54
CA PHE A 765 -3.77 11.00 17.60
C PHE A 765 -2.87 12.14 18.08
N ASP A 766 -2.75 12.34 19.38
CA ASP A 766 -1.89 13.38 19.95
C ASP A 766 -0.39 13.09 19.69
N THR A 767 -0.05 11.83 19.54
CA THR A 767 1.31 11.37 19.21
C THR A 767 1.47 11.15 17.71
N SER A 768 0.58 10.39 17.09
CA SER A 768 0.73 9.95 15.70
C SER A 768 0.39 11.02 14.66
N HIS A 769 -0.55 11.92 14.95
CA HIS A 769 -1.07 12.94 14.06
C HIS A 769 -1.51 12.40 12.68
N ILE A 770 -2.11 11.20 12.65
CA ILE A 770 -2.65 10.57 11.44
C ILE A 770 -4.11 10.18 11.63
N TYR A 771 -4.86 10.05 10.54
CA TYR A 771 -6.16 9.40 10.56
C TYR A 771 -6.03 7.89 10.84
N PRO A 772 -7.12 7.16 11.17
CA PRO A 772 -7.04 5.73 11.45
C PRO A 772 -6.37 4.94 10.33
N GLY A 773 -5.51 3.99 10.70
CA GLY A 773 -4.74 3.12 9.82
C GLY A 773 -3.26 3.07 10.25
N ILE A 774 -2.46 2.31 9.51
CA ILE A 774 -1.03 2.15 9.79
C ILE A 774 -0.20 3.02 8.85
N PRO A 775 0.79 3.82 9.35
CA PRO A 775 1.72 4.56 8.51
C PRO A 775 2.88 3.68 8.05
N GLU A 776 3.69 4.16 7.11
CA GLU A 776 4.92 3.48 6.71
C GLU A 776 5.91 3.39 7.87
N TYR A 777 6.09 4.48 8.61
CA TYR A 777 6.93 4.49 9.81
C TYR A 777 6.48 5.53 10.83
N PHE A 778 6.91 5.35 12.07
CA PHE A 778 6.83 6.36 13.12
C PHE A 778 8.21 6.95 13.37
N ARG A 779 8.27 8.28 13.40
CA ARG A 779 9.49 9.05 13.71
C ARG A 779 9.86 8.94 15.18
N SER A 780 11.02 9.54 15.54
CA SER A 780 11.49 9.58 16.95
C SER A 780 10.57 10.34 17.92
N ASP A 781 9.63 11.15 17.41
CA ASP A 781 8.60 11.82 18.20
C ASP A 781 7.25 11.07 18.18
N GLY A 782 7.18 9.89 17.58
CA GLY A 782 5.97 9.08 17.47
C GLY A 782 5.04 9.47 16.32
N ARG A 783 5.36 10.53 15.55
CA ARG A 783 4.53 10.94 14.42
C ARG A 783 4.54 9.90 13.31
N GLY A 784 3.36 9.54 12.82
CA GLY A 784 3.19 8.66 11.66
C GLY A 784 3.48 9.38 10.35
N MET A 785 4.28 8.76 9.50
CA MET A 785 4.70 9.31 8.21
C MET A 785 4.28 8.42 7.06
N TYR A 786 4.00 9.01 5.89
CA TYR A 786 3.55 8.34 4.67
C TYR A 786 2.38 7.39 4.93
N HIS A 787 1.31 7.98 5.43
CA HIS A 787 0.11 7.25 5.79
C HIS A 787 -0.60 6.67 4.56
N TYR A 788 -1.34 5.58 4.75
CA TYR A 788 -2.15 4.79 3.83
C TYR A 788 -1.38 3.85 2.90
N LEU A 789 -0.38 4.28 2.14
CA LEU A 789 0.22 3.46 1.08
C LEU A 789 1.44 2.67 1.56
N THR A 790 1.26 1.80 2.53
CA THR A 790 2.32 0.94 3.08
C THR A 790 2.00 -0.55 2.97
N GLY A 791 3.01 -1.37 2.66
CA GLY A 791 2.91 -2.83 2.69
C GLY A 791 2.69 -3.41 4.10
N ALA A 792 2.92 -2.60 5.14
CA ALA A 792 2.66 -2.98 6.53
C ALA A 792 1.20 -3.40 6.74
N ALA A 793 0.24 -2.75 6.07
CA ALA A 793 -1.18 -3.06 6.19
C ALA A 793 -1.50 -4.49 5.70
N SER A 794 -0.94 -4.89 4.55
CA SER A 794 -1.12 -6.25 4.04
C SER A 794 -0.54 -7.30 4.97
N TRP A 795 0.66 -7.06 5.51
CA TRP A 795 1.27 -7.97 6.47
C TRP A 795 0.56 -8.00 7.82
N TYR A 796 0.02 -6.86 8.28
CA TYR A 796 -0.75 -6.80 9.51
C TYR A 796 -2.02 -7.65 9.41
N LEU A 797 -2.79 -7.44 8.33
CA LEU A 797 -3.99 -8.23 8.05
C LEU A 797 -3.66 -9.73 7.89
N PHE A 798 -2.62 -10.05 7.12
CA PHE A 798 -2.14 -11.41 6.95
C PHE A 798 -1.81 -12.06 8.29
N THR A 799 -1.06 -11.37 9.16
CA THR A 799 -0.69 -11.87 10.49
C THR A 799 -1.91 -12.08 11.39
N MET A 800 -2.83 -11.11 11.42
CA MET A 800 -4.03 -11.22 12.24
C MET A 800 -4.89 -12.42 11.86
N ILE A 801 -5.16 -12.59 10.56
CA ILE A 801 -6.01 -13.69 10.10
C ILE A 801 -5.30 -15.04 10.23
N THR A 802 -4.09 -15.17 9.68
CA THR A 802 -3.45 -16.48 9.51
C THR A 802 -2.70 -16.98 10.74
N GLU A 803 -2.26 -16.07 11.60
CA GLU A 803 -1.45 -16.43 12.77
C GLU A 803 -2.18 -16.14 14.08
N VAL A 804 -2.70 -14.92 14.31
CA VAL A 804 -3.34 -14.58 15.59
C VAL A 804 -4.65 -15.33 15.75
N PHE A 805 -5.60 -15.16 14.81
CA PHE A 805 -6.83 -15.93 14.78
C PHE A 805 -6.65 -17.32 14.18
N GLY A 806 -5.54 -17.55 13.47
CA GLY A 806 -5.11 -18.86 12.99
C GLY A 806 -5.98 -19.43 11.87
N VAL A 807 -6.70 -18.61 11.13
CA VAL A 807 -7.58 -19.04 10.04
C VAL A 807 -6.84 -18.94 8.70
N ARG A 808 -6.45 -20.09 8.15
CA ARG A 808 -5.64 -20.11 6.91
C ARG A 808 -5.90 -21.34 6.05
N GLY A 809 -5.61 -21.21 4.77
CA GLY A 809 -5.60 -22.34 3.86
C GLY A 809 -4.39 -23.25 4.06
N VAL A 810 -4.59 -24.55 3.86
CA VAL A 810 -3.53 -25.55 3.75
C VAL A 810 -3.90 -26.48 2.60
N PHE A 811 -3.30 -26.24 1.44
CA PHE A 811 -3.57 -26.96 0.19
C PHE A 811 -5.07 -27.05 -0.14
N GLY A 812 -5.76 -25.92 0.00
CA GLY A 812 -7.20 -25.79 -0.28
C GLY A 812 -8.11 -26.20 0.87
N ASN A 813 -7.63 -26.84 1.92
CA ASN A 813 -8.37 -27.10 3.15
C ASN A 813 -8.29 -25.88 4.08
N LEU A 814 -9.27 -25.72 4.97
CA LEU A 814 -9.26 -24.63 5.96
C LEU A 814 -8.70 -25.16 7.28
N LEU A 815 -7.58 -24.61 7.70
CA LEU A 815 -6.99 -24.82 9.02
C LEU A 815 -7.45 -23.70 9.97
N VAL A 816 -7.82 -24.05 11.19
CA VAL A 816 -8.08 -23.11 12.29
C VAL A 816 -7.19 -23.47 13.46
N HIS A 817 -6.21 -22.62 13.75
CA HIS A 817 -5.20 -22.80 14.81
C HIS A 817 -4.95 -21.49 15.55
N PRO A 818 -5.83 -21.11 16.51
CA PRO A 818 -5.74 -19.83 17.21
C PRO A 818 -4.48 -19.74 18.08
N LYS A 819 -3.87 -18.53 18.07
CA LYS A 819 -2.76 -18.17 18.97
C LYS A 819 -3.13 -16.92 19.77
N LEU A 820 -4.36 -16.91 20.28
CA LEU A 820 -4.95 -15.80 21.00
C LEU A 820 -4.46 -15.73 22.46
N LEU A 821 -4.34 -14.52 22.96
CA LEU A 821 -3.98 -14.25 24.35
C LEU A 821 -5.21 -13.84 25.16
N ALA A 822 -5.17 -13.98 26.47
CA ALA A 822 -6.24 -13.68 27.40
C ALA A 822 -6.84 -12.27 27.22
N GLU A 823 -5.97 -11.29 26.94
CA GLU A 823 -6.36 -9.89 26.76
C GLU A 823 -7.12 -9.59 25.45
N GLN A 824 -7.14 -10.54 24.52
CA GLN A 824 -7.86 -10.40 23.25
C GLN A 824 -9.32 -10.86 23.34
N PHE A 825 -9.70 -11.54 24.40
CA PHE A 825 -11.09 -11.99 24.62
C PHE A 825 -11.89 -10.94 25.39
N ASP A 826 -13.13 -10.73 24.96
CA ASP A 826 -14.07 -9.84 25.62
C ASP A 826 -14.45 -10.31 27.03
N GLU A 827 -15.35 -9.57 27.73
CA GLU A 827 -15.78 -9.93 29.07
C GLU A 827 -16.48 -11.30 29.15
N ALA A 828 -17.11 -11.73 28.04
CA ALA A 828 -17.75 -13.05 27.93
C ALA A 828 -16.75 -14.18 27.60
N GLY A 829 -15.48 -13.89 27.44
CA GLY A 829 -14.45 -14.83 27.04
C GLY A 829 -14.55 -15.19 25.56
N THR A 830 -15.00 -14.26 24.71
CA THR A 830 -15.22 -14.47 23.29
C THR A 830 -14.32 -13.58 22.45
N ALA A 831 -13.77 -14.12 21.37
CA ALA A 831 -13.13 -13.38 20.29
C ALA A 831 -13.55 -13.99 18.96
N SER A 832 -13.69 -13.22 17.90
CA SER A 832 -14.09 -13.75 16.59
C SER A 832 -13.47 -13.02 15.42
N VAL A 833 -13.45 -13.69 14.29
CA VAL A 833 -13.05 -13.13 12.99
C VAL A 833 -13.99 -13.59 11.90
N SER A 834 -14.43 -12.68 11.03
CA SER A 834 -15.13 -13.02 9.79
C SER A 834 -14.16 -12.97 8.62
N VAL A 835 -14.12 -14.03 7.81
CA VAL A 835 -13.20 -14.17 6.68
C VAL A 835 -13.89 -14.79 5.47
N THR A 836 -13.31 -14.56 4.30
CA THR A 836 -13.71 -15.27 3.07
C THR A 836 -12.74 -16.42 2.79
N PHE A 837 -13.26 -17.62 2.62
CA PHE A 837 -12.46 -18.77 2.18
C PHE A 837 -13.24 -19.61 1.17
N ALA A 838 -12.57 -20.00 0.08
CA ALA A 838 -13.19 -20.80 -0.99
C ALA A 838 -14.50 -20.19 -1.56
N GLY A 839 -14.60 -18.85 -1.60
CA GLY A 839 -15.78 -18.13 -2.08
C GLY A 839 -16.96 -18.10 -1.11
N LYS A 840 -16.79 -18.57 0.12
CA LYS A 840 -17.79 -18.56 1.19
C LYS A 840 -17.35 -17.65 2.34
N GLN A 841 -18.32 -17.14 3.09
CA GLN A 841 -18.09 -16.36 4.29
C GLN A 841 -18.10 -17.25 5.52
N PHE A 842 -17.11 -17.13 6.37
CA PHE A 842 -17.01 -17.82 7.64
C PHE A 842 -16.90 -16.83 8.78
N HIS A 843 -17.72 -17.01 9.80
CA HIS A 843 -17.58 -16.34 11.09
C HIS A 843 -17.00 -17.35 12.09
N VAL A 844 -15.75 -17.14 12.50
CA VAL A 844 -15.04 -18.05 13.40
C VAL A 844 -15.03 -17.44 14.80
N THR A 845 -15.70 -18.11 15.73
CA THR A 845 -15.84 -17.68 17.12
C THR A 845 -15.02 -18.59 18.04
N TYR A 846 -14.17 -17.98 18.84
CA TYR A 846 -13.39 -18.65 19.89
C TYR A 846 -14.01 -18.37 21.24
N ARG A 847 -14.23 -19.43 22.04
CA ARG A 847 -14.76 -19.34 23.42
C ARG A 847 -13.67 -19.79 24.39
N ASN A 848 -13.22 -18.89 25.22
CA ASN A 848 -12.17 -19.08 26.21
C ASN A 848 -12.64 -18.47 27.56
N THR A 849 -13.57 -19.19 28.21
CA THR A 849 -14.20 -18.69 29.47
C THR A 849 -13.22 -18.51 30.61
N ASP A 850 -12.14 -19.29 30.62
CA ASP A 850 -11.09 -19.19 31.64
C ASP A 850 -10.04 -18.13 31.30
N ARG A 851 -10.12 -17.49 30.11
CA ARG A 851 -9.20 -16.46 29.63
C ARG A 851 -7.73 -16.88 29.73
N LYS A 852 -7.41 -18.07 29.25
CA LYS A 852 -6.05 -18.59 29.19
C LYS A 852 -5.29 -18.00 28.00
N ASP A 853 -4.00 -17.82 28.16
CA ASP A 853 -3.10 -17.46 27.05
C ASP A 853 -2.81 -18.65 26.16
N TYR A 854 -2.45 -18.37 24.88
CA TYR A 854 -1.86 -19.36 23.98
C TYR A 854 -0.72 -20.14 24.67
N GLY A 855 -0.74 -21.46 24.47
CA GLY A 855 0.17 -22.39 25.15
C GLY A 855 -0.30 -22.87 26.52
N SER A 856 -1.40 -22.30 27.05
CA SER A 856 -2.05 -22.72 28.29
C SER A 856 -3.47 -23.27 28.08
N TYR A 857 -4.02 -23.16 26.87
CA TYR A 857 -5.27 -23.78 26.47
C TYR A 857 -5.07 -24.85 25.38
N HIS A 858 -6.06 -25.69 25.20
CA HIS A 858 -6.21 -26.62 24.09
C HIS A 858 -7.61 -26.50 23.49
N ILE A 859 -7.85 -27.02 22.29
CA ILE A 859 -9.19 -27.06 21.70
C ILE A 859 -9.97 -28.23 22.29
N ALA A 860 -11.00 -27.93 23.05
CA ALA A 860 -11.86 -28.93 23.70
C ALA A 860 -13.04 -29.38 22.81
N ALA A 861 -13.55 -28.50 21.96
CA ALA A 861 -14.62 -28.78 21.02
C ALA A 861 -14.58 -27.82 19.82
N ALA A 862 -14.99 -28.29 18.66
CA ALA A 862 -15.17 -27.47 17.49
C ALA A 862 -16.36 -27.96 16.65
N ASP A 863 -17.08 -27.02 16.05
CA ASP A 863 -18.15 -27.31 15.09
C ASP A 863 -18.20 -26.29 13.96
N CYS A 864 -18.79 -26.72 12.84
CA CYS A 864 -19.17 -25.84 11.73
C CYS A 864 -20.67 -26.04 11.49
N ASP A 865 -21.47 -24.97 11.64
CA ASP A 865 -22.93 -25.02 11.56
C ASP A 865 -23.54 -26.14 12.44
N LYS A 866 -23.01 -26.31 13.64
CA LYS A 866 -23.38 -27.37 14.61
C LYS A 866 -22.96 -28.79 14.19
N THR A 867 -22.25 -28.96 13.08
CA THR A 867 -21.61 -30.22 12.72
C THR A 867 -20.23 -30.30 13.36
N ALA A 868 -20.04 -31.30 14.24
CA ALA A 868 -18.76 -31.44 14.96
C ALA A 868 -17.60 -31.67 13.96
N ILE A 869 -16.50 -30.99 14.21
CA ILE A 869 -15.25 -31.08 13.43
C ILE A 869 -14.20 -31.78 14.27
N GLU A 870 -13.45 -32.68 13.62
CA GLU A 870 -12.33 -33.39 14.25
C GLU A 870 -11.21 -32.48 14.69
N ILE A 871 -10.74 -32.66 15.91
CA ILE A 871 -9.63 -31.90 16.50
C ILE A 871 -8.34 -32.67 16.27
N VAL A 872 -7.33 -32.00 15.76
CA VAL A 872 -6.01 -32.60 15.47
C VAL A 872 -5.02 -32.13 16.54
N GLU A 873 -4.38 -33.08 17.23
CA GLU A 873 -3.35 -32.83 18.25
C GLU A 873 -3.78 -31.83 19.35
N ASP A 874 -5.07 -31.76 19.67
CA ASP A 874 -5.65 -30.85 20.65
C ASP A 874 -5.37 -29.35 20.39
N SER A 875 -4.76 -29.00 19.26
CA SER A 875 -4.24 -27.65 18.96
C SER A 875 -4.92 -26.97 17.78
N HIS A 876 -5.46 -27.74 16.84
CA HIS A 876 -6.08 -27.19 15.62
C HIS A 876 -7.18 -28.08 15.05
N ILE A 877 -7.98 -27.50 14.17
CA ILE A 877 -8.96 -28.24 13.37
C ILE A 877 -8.63 -28.08 11.89
N MET A 878 -8.97 -29.09 11.09
CA MET A 878 -8.84 -29.08 9.65
C MET A 878 -10.18 -29.39 9.00
N ILE A 879 -10.69 -28.45 8.21
CA ILE A 879 -11.94 -28.60 7.46
C ILE A 879 -11.58 -28.86 6.00
N SER A 880 -11.96 -30.03 5.48
CA SER A 880 -11.60 -30.42 4.12
C SER A 880 -12.27 -29.52 3.06
N ARG A 881 -11.61 -29.35 1.93
CA ARG A 881 -12.15 -28.63 0.78
C ARG A 881 -13.46 -29.24 0.29
N GLU A 882 -13.57 -30.57 0.33
CA GLU A 882 -14.78 -31.26 -0.06
C GLU A 882 -15.96 -30.91 0.86
N PHE A 883 -15.75 -30.88 2.18
CA PHE A 883 -16.77 -30.45 3.13
C PHE A 883 -17.21 -29.00 2.83
N ILE A 884 -16.27 -28.08 2.63
CA ILE A 884 -16.54 -26.66 2.33
C ILE A 884 -17.35 -26.52 1.02
N ASN A 885 -17.00 -27.26 -0.02
CA ASN A 885 -17.70 -27.18 -1.30
C ASN A 885 -19.17 -27.64 -1.21
N ASN A 886 -19.50 -28.50 -0.25
CA ASN A 886 -20.85 -28.98 0.00
C ASN A 886 -21.70 -28.06 0.89
N LEU A 887 -21.12 -27.05 1.51
CA LEU A 887 -21.84 -26.03 2.26
C LEU A 887 -22.69 -25.16 1.32
N SER A 888 -23.72 -24.51 1.85
CA SER A 888 -24.50 -23.47 1.12
C SER A 888 -23.63 -22.30 0.66
N SER A 889 -24.21 -21.31 0.00
CA SER A 889 -23.48 -20.10 -0.44
C SER A 889 -23.42 -19.00 0.62
N ASP A 890 -24.06 -19.19 1.75
CA ASP A 890 -24.28 -18.17 2.77
C ASP A 890 -23.14 -18.08 3.80
N LEU A 891 -23.36 -17.35 4.86
CA LEU A 891 -22.47 -17.23 6.01
C LEU A 891 -22.50 -18.54 6.82
N HIS A 892 -21.33 -19.05 7.18
CA HIS A 892 -21.14 -20.24 8.00
C HIS A 892 -20.49 -19.88 9.33
N GLU A 893 -20.98 -20.52 10.40
CA GLU A 893 -20.50 -20.32 11.77
C GLU A 893 -19.53 -21.45 12.14
N ILE A 894 -18.30 -21.10 12.49
CA ILE A 894 -17.36 -22.05 13.10
C ILE A 894 -17.20 -21.63 14.57
N THR A 895 -17.49 -22.56 15.49
CA THR A 895 -17.28 -22.34 16.92
C THR A 895 -16.15 -23.22 17.42
N VAL A 896 -15.17 -22.62 18.09
CA VAL A 896 -14.01 -23.32 18.70
C VAL A 896 -14.02 -23.03 20.20
N THR A 897 -14.14 -24.06 21.02
CA THR A 897 -14.07 -23.94 22.48
C THR A 897 -12.65 -24.26 22.96
N LEU A 898 -12.05 -23.33 23.68
CA LEU A 898 -10.74 -23.42 24.27
C LEU A 898 -10.88 -23.70 25.78
N ALA A 899 -10.14 -24.67 26.30
CA ALA A 899 -10.22 -25.10 27.70
C ALA A 899 -8.83 -25.24 28.38
#